data_a5452e634188edbb55b3e45cf01fb941
#
_entry.id   a5452e634188edbb55b3e45cf01fb941
#
_cell.length_a   1.000
_cell.length_b   1.000
_cell.length_c   1.000
_cell.angle_alpha   90.00
_cell.angle_beta   90.00
_cell.angle_gamma   90.00
#
_symmetry.space_group_name_H-M   'P 1'
#
loop_
_entity.id
_entity.type
_entity.pdbx_description
1 polymer ?
#
loop_
_entity_poly.entity_id
_entity_poly.type
_entity_poly.pdbx_seq_one_letter_code
_entity_poly.pdbx_strand_id
1 'polypeptide(L)'
;MADQLKGFFAYSSAPKEIGATIQSALHDLHRYSGQVEMTGWPELDIPGRFIAATVLSGIEMGDFLVADITVLNFNVVYEIGYAIGKGKRVLVVRNEPYSASTASKINELGIFDTLGYRSYVNSKELQEYLSGIREISPIPISSALNKKSPVYLTQDKWKTDGATRILSRVRKARLAFRSFDPTEQPRLSALDAMQQVAQSYGVLVHLISNGVADHEISNLRGAFIAGLAQGMGKVVSILQSGTDPVPLDYRDLVQSYAHPELIDDFISDFAGRVYEEVQRSPDEIQRREFTTLEKFDLGASSAENELRDLHNYYLPIDGYRRAQRGEVRLVVGRKGSGKTALFMQVRDRMRSSRDNVVLDLKPDGYRLIKFKDRVLKLLEKGSFEHTITAFWDSLLWLETCHKVVERDRDSYLYRDEEVVDAYRALASEYQKFGYEAQGDFAERMARLLGRIENDYAQKFGGVDSQMLSTPQITELIYSSDIRNLQDKLLSYLSFKKAVWILFDNIDKGWSSRGINEDDLIIVKSLVEATRKLERRIQRGGIDAHTLMFIRNDVFEILIDEMADRGKEPKALLDWTDSELLRQLILRRASYHSESEIDSFDSLWAQVCVSHIRGEETSQYLIDRSMMRPRYLIDLINHCRGMAITLGRERIDVDDIDKGMNIFSSDLIADLSHEIRDVYPQGEDILYSFIGLDHELSDDELRVALKDAEVPDCDEDHLIKILLWYGFLGCLDDSGEPKFIHDVAYNPKLLDAYKNRRARHAKSFVISPAFWPALGIK
;
A
#
# COMPACT_ATOMS: atom_id res chain seq x y z
N MET A 1 1.67 10.61 48.78
CA MET A 1 1.80 11.84 48.01
C MET A 1 0.51 11.92 47.21
N ALA A 2 -0.22 13.03 47.25
CA ALA A 2 -1.38 13.16 46.39
C ALA A 2 -0.87 13.12 44.92
N ASP A 3 -1.50 12.34 44.08
CA ASP A 3 -1.13 12.27 42.66
C ASP A 3 -1.25 13.68 42.05
N GLN A 4 -0.24 14.09 41.30
CA GLN A 4 -0.19 15.39 40.66
C GLN A 4 -1.21 15.39 39.52
N LEU A 5 -2.13 16.36 39.49
CA LEU A 5 -3.12 16.50 38.42
C LEU A 5 -2.45 16.97 37.12
N LYS A 6 -2.71 16.27 36.02
CA LYS A 6 -2.19 16.59 34.70
C LYS A 6 -3.26 17.24 33.85
N GLY A 7 -2.97 18.42 33.29
CA GLY A 7 -3.88 19.14 32.41
C GLY A 7 -3.25 19.41 31.04
N PHE A 8 -4.08 19.43 30.00
CA PHE A 8 -3.68 19.93 28.69
C PHE A 8 -4.27 21.29 28.45
N PHE A 9 -3.48 22.23 27.88
CA PHE A 9 -3.94 23.60 27.61
C PHE A 9 -4.10 23.85 26.11
N ALA A 10 -5.35 24.00 25.66
CA ALA A 10 -5.74 24.32 24.31
C ALA A 10 -5.92 25.81 24.10
N TYR A 11 -5.23 26.40 23.12
CA TYR A 11 -5.37 27.82 22.82
C TYR A 11 -4.95 28.16 21.38
N SER A 12 -5.43 29.27 20.84
CA SER A 12 -5.09 29.76 19.52
C SER A 12 -3.66 30.27 19.44
N SER A 13 -2.93 29.95 18.38
CA SER A 13 -1.59 30.50 18.12
C SER A 13 -1.57 31.99 17.78
N ALA A 14 -2.71 32.57 17.48
CA ALA A 14 -2.86 33.99 17.17
C ALA A 14 -4.05 34.60 17.94
N PRO A 15 -3.95 35.84 18.43
CA PRO A 15 -2.76 36.71 18.43
C PRO A 15 -1.67 36.22 19.40
N LYS A 16 -0.41 36.56 19.12
CA LYS A 16 0.76 36.10 19.87
C LYS A 16 0.75 36.52 21.33
N GLU A 17 0.12 37.66 21.65
CA GLU A 17 0.02 38.23 22.99
C GLU A 17 -0.75 37.31 23.95
N ILE A 18 -1.80 36.67 23.48
CA ILE A 18 -2.58 35.71 24.27
C ILE A 18 -1.73 34.47 24.54
N GLY A 19 -1.08 33.92 23.50
CA GLY A 19 -0.16 32.79 23.66
C GLY A 19 0.97 33.08 24.64
N ALA A 20 1.58 34.28 24.57
CA ALA A 20 2.64 34.70 25.50
C ALA A 20 2.12 34.81 26.93
N THR A 21 0.89 35.32 27.13
CA THR A 21 0.25 35.41 28.45
C THR A 21 0.03 34.02 29.05
N ILE A 22 -0.48 33.07 28.23
CA ILE A 22 -0.71 31.69 28.66
C ILE A 22 0.63 31.01 29.01
N GLN A 23 1.61 31.08 28.11
CA GLN A 23 2.94 30.46 28.34
C GLN A 23 3.63 31.02 29.60
N SER A 24 3.52 32.34 29.87
CA SER A 24 4.01 32.93 31.11
C SER A 24 3.30 32.33 32.34
N ALA A 25 1.97 32.17 32.27
CA ALA A 25 1.21 31.58 33.37
C ALA A 25 1.60 30.09 33.59
N LEU A 26 1.79 29.33 32.55
CA LEU A 26 2.23 27.91 32.62
C LEU A 26 3.64 27.78 33.16
N HIS A 27 4.56 28.63 32.71
CA HIS A 27 5.94 28.65 33.23
C HIS A 27 5.98 28.93 34.73
N ASP A 28 5.21 29.94 35.21
CA ASP A 28 5.11 30.27 36.61
C ASP A 28 4.40 29.16 37.41
N LEU A 29 3.41 28.50 36.83
CA LEU A 29 2.74 27.36 37.46
C LEU A 29 3.73 26.20 37.72
N HIS A 30 4.51 25.82 36.71
CA HIS A 30 5.55 24.78 36.86
C HIS A 30 6.60 25.14 37.95
N ARG A 31 6.91 26.41 38.09
CA ARG A 31 7.91 26.88 39.05
C ARG A 31 7.42 26.95 40.50
N TYR A 32 6.15 27.24 40.71
CA TYR A 32 5.58 27.57 42.02
C TYR A 32 4.49 26.61 42.52
N SER A 33 3.94 25.71 41.65
CA SER A 33 2.90 24.78 42.02
C SER A 33 3.36 23.33 41.81
N GLY A 34 3.37 22.52 42.86
CA GLY A 34 3.68 21.09 42.78
C GLY A 34 2.42 20.18 42.62
N GLN A 35 1.22 20.76 42.53
CA GLN A 35 -0.04 20.03 42.56
C GLN A 35 -0.66 19.83 41.17
N VAL A 36 -0.39 20.74 40.22
CA VAL A 36 -0.93 20.70 38.87
C VAL A 36 0.20 20.82 37.86
N GLU A 37 0.28 19.90 36.97
CA GLU A 37 1.18 19.92 35.80
C GLU A 37 0.35 20.24 34.56
N MET A 38 0.74 21.25 33.80
CA MET A 38 0.03 21.67 32.60
C MET A 38 0.94 21.55 31.39
N THR A 39 0.49 20.93 30.35
CA THR A 39 1.21 20.83 29.07
C THR A 39 0.46 21.62 28.01
N GLY A 40 1.11 22.55 27.33
CA GLY A 40 0.58 23.27 26.19
C GLY A 40 0.99 22.62 24.87
N TRP A 41 0.25 22.88 23.79
CA TRP A 41 0.58 22.32 22.47
C TRP A 41 2.01 22.65 21.97
N PRO A 42 2.67 23.79 22.31
CA PRO A 42 4.04 24.05 21.88
C PRO A 42 5.09 23.18 22.59
N GLU A 43 4.73 22.56 23.72
CA GLU A 43 5.61 21.69 24.50
C GLU A 43 5.57 20.22 24.00
N LEU A 44 4.66 19.92 23.08
CA LEU A 44 4.56 18.58 22.51
C LEU A 44 5.74 18.28 21.58
N ASP A 45 6.23 17.05 21.65
CA ASP A 45 7.26 16.53 20.73
C ASP A 45 6.61 16.21 19.37
N ILE A 46 6.49 17.25 18.51
CA ILE A 46 5.82 17.17 17.21
C ILE A 46 6.76 16.76 16.05
N PRO A 47 8.09 17.08 16.06
CA PRO A 47 8.93 16.78 14.89
C PRO A 47 8.85 15.32 14.45
N GLY A 48 8.37 15.08 13.21
CA GLY A 48 8.21 13.73 12.64
C GLY A 48 6.97 12.97 13.08
N ARG A 49 6.05 13.59 13.83
CA ARG A 49 4.76 13.01 14.25
C ARG A 49 3.57 13.73 13.61
N PHE A 50 2.42 13.08 13.57
CA PHE A 50 1.18 13.72 13.15
C PHE A 50 0.68 14.67 14.25
N ILE A 51 0.56 15.96 13.94
CA ILE A 51 0.20 17.02 14.90
C ILE A 51 -1.13 16.68 15.59
N ALA A 52 -2.18 16.40 14.84
CA ALA A 52 -3.50 16.08 15.36
C ALA A 52 -3.49 14.90 16.34
N ALA A 53 -2.85 13.79 15.96
CA ALA A 53 -2.74 12.60 16.82
C ALA A 53 -2.00 12.91 18.12
N THR A 54 -0.94 13.75 18.06
CA THR A 54 -0.14 14.11 19.22
C THR A 54 -0.95 15.02 20.18
N VAL A 55 -1.71 15.98 19.64
CA VAL A 55 -2.59 16.84 20.45
C VAL A 55 -3.70 16.04 21.13
N LEU A 56 -4.40 15.18 20.37
CA LEU A 56 -5.45 14.34 20.92
C LEU A 56 -4.94 13.36 21.98
N SER A 57 -3.76 12.77 21.77
CA SER A 57 -3.10 11.94 22.79
C SER A 57 -2.74 12.75 24.04
N GLY A 58 -2.30 13.99 23.91
CA GLY A 58 -2.07 14.89 25.04
C GLY A 58 -3.33 15.15 25.88
N ILE A 59 -4.48 15.33 25.23
CA ILE A 59 -5.79 15.45 25.88
C ILE A 59 -6.18 14.14 26.58
N GLU A 60 -5.96 12.99 25.96
CA GLU A 60 -6.28 11.69 26.55
C GLU A 60 -5.45 11.38 27.79
N MET A 61 -4.16 11.69 27.76
CA MET A 61 -3.24 11.47 28.89
C MET A 61 -3.50 12.42 30.07
N GLY A 62 -4.08 13.60 29.82
CA GLY A 62 -4.43 14.57 30.85
C GLY A 62 -5.67 14.14 31.64
N ASP A 63 -5.79 14.61 32.90
CA ASP A 63 -6.98 14.43 33.73
C ASP A 63 -8.08 15.41 33.32
N PHE A 64 -7.72 16.56 32.76
CA PHE A 64 -8.63 17.62 32.34
C PHE A 64 -8.04 18.47 31.22
N LEU A 65 -8.92 19.18 30.50
CA LEU A 65 -8.59 20.19 29.50
C LEU A 65 -8.81 21.60 30.04
N VAL A 66 -7.87 22.50 29.83
CA VAL A 66 -8.10 23.96 29.90
C VAL A 66 -8.16 24.49 28.48
N ALA A 67 -9.17 25.27 28.12
CA ALA A 67 -9.34 25.79 26.78
C ALA A 67 -9.58 27.30 26.80
N ASP A 68 -8.75 28.06 26.08
CA ASP A 68 -8.91 29.50 25.91
C ASP A 68 -9.80 29.80 24.70
N ILE A 69 -10.92 30.49 24.95
CA ILE A 69 -11.90 30.90 23.94
C ILE A 69 -11.86 32.39 23.63
N THR A 70 -10.82 33.11 24.03
CA THR A 70 -10.66 34.55 23.76
C THR A 70 -10.77 34.84 22.27
N VAL A 71 -10.17 33.99 21.45
CA VAL A 71 -10.33 33.95 20.01
C VAL A 71 -10.91 32.58 19.63
N LEU A 72 -12.09 32.60 19.03
CA LEU A 72 -12.72 31.36 18.58
C LEU A 72 -11.88 30.72 17.47
N ASN A 73 -11.40 29.51 17.74
CA ASN A 73 -10.57 28.72 16.84
C ASN A 73 -11.22 27.36 16.64
N PHE A 74 -11.27 26.89 15.39
CA PHE A 74 -11.91 25.63 15.05
C PHE A 74 -11.25 24.43 15.75
N ASN A 75 -9.90 24.41 15.86
CA ASN A 75 -9.19 23.33 16.54
C ASN A 75 -9.53 23.31 18.03
N VAL A 76 -9.44 24.48 18.71
CA VAL A 76 -9.77 24.58 20.14
C VAL A 76 -11.20 24.15 20.44
N VAL A 77 -12.17 24.55 19.60
CA VAL A 77 -13.57 24.16 19.77
C VAL A 77 -13.77 22.66 19.53
N TYR A 78 -13.05 22.08 18.58
CA TYR A 78 -13.02 20.63 18.35
C TYR A 78 -12.40 19.89 19.55
N GLU A 79 -11.24 20.36 20.06
CA GLU A 79 -10.54 19.79 21.23
C GLU A 79 -11.43 19.82 22.49
N ILE A 80 -12.22 20.90 22.69
CA ILE A 80 -13.25 20.97 23.74
C ILE A 80 -14.26 19.84 23.60
N GLY A 81 -14.82 19.69 22.39
CA GLY A 81 -15.77 18.62 22.10
C GLY A 81 -15.14 17.22 22.35
N TYR A 82 -13.94 17.01 21.85
CA TYR A 82 -13.21 15.75 22.02
C TYR A 82 -12.95 15.41 23.48
N ALA A 83 -12.47 16.35 24.27
CA ALA A 83 -12.25 16.16 25.71
C ALA A 83 -13.55 15.80 26.46
N ILE A 84 -14.64 16.50 26.17
CA ILE A 84 -15.98 16.16 26.72
C ILE A 84 -16.38 14.74 26.29
N GLY A 85 -16.17 14.40 25.01
CA GLY A 85 -16.46 13.07 24.49
C GLY A 85 -15.69 11.95 25.16
N LYS A 86 -14.46 12.21 25.62
CA LYS A 86 -13.64 11.32 26.45
C LYS A 86 -14.01 11.34 27.94
N GLY A 87 -15.05 12.07 28.31
CA GLY A 87 -15.48 12.21 29.72
C GLY A 87 -14.56 13.12 30.54
N LYS A 88 -13.62 13.86 29.93
CA LYS A 88 -12.71 14.76 30.64
C LYS A 88 -13.43 16.03 31.08
N ARG A 89 -13.08 16.56 32.23
CA ARG A 89 -13.50 17.89 32.65
C ARG A 89 -12.87 18.95 31.74
N VAL A 90 -13.68 19.91 31.28
CA VAL A 90 -13.19 21.03 30.50
C VAL A 90 -13.35 22.33 31.31
N LEU A 91 -12.26 23.04 31.47
CA LEU A 91 -12.20 24.35 32.15
C LEU A 91 -12.00 25.42 31.06
N VAL A 92 -13.06 26.13 30.75
CA VAL A 92 -13.01 27.17 29.72
C VAL A 92 -12.57 28.49 30.33
N VAL A 93 -11.60 29.17 29.71
CA VAL A 93 -11.07 30.44 30.14
C VAL A 93 -11.16 31.47 29.00
N ARG A 94 -11.23 32.76 29.35
CA ARG A 94 -11.30 33.86 28.40
C ARG A 94 -10.51 35.07 28.91
N ASN A 95 -9.64 35.60 28.10
CA ASN A 95 -8.92 36.84 28.40
C ASN A 95 -9.85 38.05 28.16
N GLU A 96 -10.18 38.79 29.22
CA GLU A 96 -11.16 39.87 29.17
C GLU A 96 -10.71 41.04 28.29
N PRO A 97 -9.48 41.56 28.37
CA PRO A 97 -9.01 42.67 27.54
C PRO A 97 -9.09 42.40 26.01
N TYR A 98 -8.91 41.15 25.58
CA TYR A 98 -8.88 40.78 24.16
C TYR A 98 -10.23 40.21 23.61
N SER A 99 -11.21 40.02 24.49
CA SER A 99 -12.46 39.32 24.13
C SER A 99 -13.57 40.17 23.54
N ALA A 100 -13.41 41.51 23.48
CA ALA A 100 -14.47 42.43 23.06
C ALA A 100 -15.00 42.13 21.62
N SER A 101 -14.12 41.71 20.70
CA SER A 101 -14.49 41.41 19.30
C SER A 101 -15.20 40.07 19.11
N THR A 102 -15.05 39.15 20.09
CA THR A 102 -15.58 37.77 19.99
C THR A 102 -16.83 37.54 20.86
N ALA A 103 -17.15 38.43 21.75
CA ALA A 103 -18.28 38.29 22.68
C ALA A 103 -19.63 38.01 21.99
N SER A 104 -19.92 38.69 20.89
CA SER A 104 -21.14 38.45 20.12
C SER A 104 -21.18 37.06 19.51
N LYS A 105 -20.07 36.58 18.94
CA LYS A 105 -19.96 35.25 18.32
C LYS A 105 -20.08 34.14 19.34
N ILE A 106 -19.49 34.32 20.53
CA ILE A 106 -19.59 33.37 21.64
C ILE A 106 -21.02 33.16 22.05
N ASN A 107 -21.79 34.28 22.18
CA ASN A 107 -23.22 34.20 22.51
C ASN A 107 -24.04 33.57 21.40
N GLU A 108 -23.75 33.88 20.14
CA GLU A 108 -24.44 33.28 18.99
C GLU A 108 -24.18 31.79 18.86
N LEU A 109 -22.95 31.34 19.15
CA LEU A 109 -22.57 29.96 19.14
C LEU A 109 -23.41 29.12 20.12
N GLY A 110 -23.63 29.62 21.35
CA GLY A 110 -24.47 29.05 22.37
C GLY A 110 -23.81 27.97 23.25
N ILE A 111 -22.74 27.33 22.78
CA ILE A 111 -22.04 26.24 23.49
C ILE A 111 -21.59 26.67 24.89
N PHE A 112 -21.03 27.86 25.00
CA PHE A 112 -20.45 28.38 26.23
C PHE A 112 -21.48 29.05 27.18
N ASP A 113 -22.70 29.16 26.77
CA ASP A 113 -23.81 29.58 27.66
C ASP A 113 -24.12 28.45 28.67
N THR A 114 -23.95 27.20 28.25
CA THR A 114 -24.22 26.02 29.07
C THR A 114 -22.95 25.39 29.67
N LEU A 115 -21.79 25.55 29.04
CA LEU A 115 -20.54 25.00 29.53
C LEU A 115 -19.88 25.91 30.59
N GLY A 116 -20.14 27.19 30.55
CA GLY A 116 -19.59 28.20 31.45
C GLY A 116 -18.08 28.46 31.22
N TYR A 117 -17.64 29.68 31.50
CA TYR A 117 -16.23 30.05 31.38
C TYR A 117 -15.82 30.99 32.50
N ARG A 118 -14.48 31.09 32.75
CA ARG A 118 -13.90 32.05 33.68
C ARG A 118 -13.06 33.09 32.96
N SER A 119 -13.28 34.39 33.25
CA SER A 119 -12.44 35.45 32.71
C SER A 119 -11.15 35.61 33.52
N TYR A 120 -10.09 36.04 32.83
CA TYR A 120 -8.82 36.47 33.42
C TYR A 120 -8.27 37.69 32.69
N VAL A 121 -7.46 38.51 33.37
CA VAL A 121 -6.93 39.73 32.80
C VAL A 121 -5.44 39.62 32.44
N ASN A 122 -4.68 38.83 33.18
CA ASN A 122 -3.24 38.68 32.99
C ASN A 122 -2.76 37.26 33.36
N SER A 123 -1.47 37.00 33.12
CA SER A 123 -0.84 35.69 33.39
C SER A 123 -0.88 35.27 34.85
N LYS A 124 -0.75 36.24 35.80
CA LYS A 124 -0.78 35.96 37.22
C LYS A 124 -2.15 35.47 37.69
N GLU A 125 -3.21 36.12 37.25
CA GLU A 125 -4.58 35.71 37.59
C GLU A 125 -4.93 34.34 37.00
N LEU A 126 -4.47 34.05 35.78
CA LEU A 126 -4.61 32.73 35.16
C LEU A 126 -3.81 31.68 35.97
N GLN A 127 -2.57 31.95 36.35
CA GLN A 127 -1.71 31.08 37.16
C GLN A 127 -2.35 30.80 38.53
N GLU A 128 -2.87 31.85 39.23
CA GLU A 128 -3.55 31.69 40.53
C GLU A 128 -4.80 30.81 40.39
N TYR A 129 -5.57 30.96 39.29
CA TYR A 129 -6.72 30.09 39.01
C TYR A 129 -6.31 28.63 38.83
N LEU A 130 -5.30 28.34 37.98
CA LEU A 130 -4.82 27.01 37.70
C LEU A 130 -4.22 26.34 38.93
N SER A 131 -3.44 27.09 39.75
CA SER A 131 -2.86 26.57 41.00
C SER A 131 -3.90 26.28 42.09
N GLY A 132 -5.11 26.84 41.97
CA GLY A 132 -6.24 26.59 42.89
C GLY A 132 -7.03 25.30 42.60
N ILE A 133 -6.75 24.60 41.51
CA ILE A 133 -7.45 23.34 41.14
C ILE A 133 -6.97 22.24 42.09
N ARG A 134 -7.92 21.60 42.80
CA ARG A 134 -7.65 20.56 43.81
C ARG A 134 -8.15 19.20 43.39
N GLU A 135 -9.33 19.18 42.79
CA GLU A 135 -10.02 17.96 42.35
C GLU A 135 -10.69 18.17 41.01
N ILE A 136 -10.65 17.16 40.20
CA ILE A 136 -11.32 17.10 38.88
C ILE A 136 -12.26 15.91 38.85
N SER A 137 -13.55 16.20 38.75
CA SER A 137 -14.55 15.14 38.53
C SER A 137 -14.80 14.97 37.03
N PRO A 138 -14.67 13.75 36.49
CA PRO A 138 -15.02 13.45 35.11
C PRO A 138 -16.46 13.85 34.76
N ILE A 139 -16.71 14.19 33.52
CA ILE A 139 -18.08 14.45 33.03
C ILE A 139 -18.77 13.10 32.80
N PRO A 140 -19.87 12.78 33.52
CA PRO A 140 -20.56 11.54 33.33
C PRO A 140 -21.27 11.53 31.97
N ILE A 141 -20.88 10.60 31.09
CA ILE A 141 -21.56 10.36 29.83
C ILE A 141 -22.34 9.04 29.98
N SER A 142 -23.63 9.17 30.25
CA SER A 142 -24.53 8.01 30.37
C SER A 142 -25.75 8.24 29.49
N SER A 143 -25.89 7.46 28.43
CA SER A 143 -27.14 7.42 27.67
C SER A 143 -27.29 6.10 26.94
N ALA A 144 -28.55 5.60 26.90
CA ALA A 144 -28.87 4.43 26.08
C ALA A 144 -28.84 4.78 24.59
N LEU A 145 -28.20 3.96 23.79
CA LEU A 145 -28.13 4.11 22.34
C LEU A 145 -29.54 4.01 21.70
N ASN A 146 -29.84 4.89 20.79
CA ASN A 146 -31.14 4.97 20.14
C ASN A 146 -31.14 4.28 18.76
N LYS A 147 -31.52 2.99 18.75
CA LYS A 147 -31.63 2.22 17.49
C LYS A 147 -32.69 2.73 16.52
N LYS A 148 -33.72 3.45 17.02
CA LYS A 148 -34.81 3.99 16.18
C LYS A 148 -34.37 5.23 15.41
N SER A 149 -33.45 6.00 15.96
CA SER A 149 -32.86 7.19 15.32
C SER A 149 -31.35 7.18 15.52
N PRO A 150 -30.62 6.31 14.78
CA PRO A 150 -29.21 6.03 15.02
C PRO A 150 -28.27 7.18 14.65
N VAL A 151 -28.72 8.12 13.87
CA VAL A 151 -27.88 9.22 13.37
C VAL A 151 -28.23 10.55 14.00
N TYR A 152 -27.22 11.35 14.30
CA TYR A 152 -27.35 12.75 14.61
C TYR A 152 -26.63 13.60 13.54
N LEU A 153 -27.29 14.65 13.03
CA LEU A 153 -26.71 15.49 12.00
C LEU A 153 -26.89 16.99 12.30
N THR A 154 -25.94 17.79 11.80
CA THR A 154 -26.05 19.25 11.81
C THR A 154 -26.75 19.71 10.54
N GLN A 155 -27.80 20.55 10.68
CA GLN A 155 -28.41 21.22 9.55
C GLN A 155 -27.86 22.65 9.41
N ASP A 156 -27.81 23.13 8.16
CA ASP A 156 -27.40 24.48 7.86
C ASP A 156 -28.61 25.42 7.90
N LYS A 157 -28.41 26.63 8.33
CA LYS A 157 -29.44 27.67 8.31
C LYS A 157 -29.92 27.99 6.87
N TRP A 158 -28.97 27.88 5.92
CA TRP A 158 -29.23 28.12 4.50
C TRP A 158 -29.33 26.80 3.74
N LYS A 159 -30.41 26.65 2.97
CA LYS A 159 -30.63 25.41 2.18
C LYS A 159 -29.76 25.45 0.91
N THR A 160 -28.52 25.03 1.03
CA THR A 160 -27.65 24.83 -0.12
C THR A 160 -28.02 23.53 -0.85
N ASP A 161 -27.60 23.38 -2.11
CA ASP A 161 -27.79 22.12 -2.87
C ASP A 161 -27.14 20.93 -2.16
N GLY A 162 -25.93 21.14 -1.58
CA GLY A 162 -25.26 20.13 -0.78
C GLY A 162 -26.06 19.71 0.45
N ALA A 163 -26.51 20.66 1.25
CA ALA A 163 -27.34 20.41 2.44
C ALA A 163 -28.65 19.66 2.09
N THR A 164 -29.30 20.07 1.03
CA THR A 164 -30.52 19.41 0.53
C THR A 164 -30.25 17.98 0.09
N ARG A 165 -29.15 17.77 -0.62
CA ARG A 165 -28.75 16.43 -1.10
C ARG A 165 -28.36 15.51 0.05
N ILE A 166 -27.61 15.99 1.04
CA ILE A 166 -27.27 15.24 2.26
C ILE A 166 -28.55 14.69 2.93
N LEU A 167 -29.51 15.56 3.21
CA LEU A 167 -30.78 15.15 3.84
C LEU A 167 -31.55 14.13 2.99
N SER A 168 -31.60 14.37 1.67
CA SER A 168 -32.26 13.46 0.73
C SER A 168 -31.61 12.07 0.74
N ARG A 169 -30.28 12.01 0.74
CA ARG A 169 -29.51 10.76 0.69
C ARG A 169 -29.57 10.00 2.01
N VAL A 170 -29.48 10.67 3.16
CA VAL A 170 -29.66 10.04 4.47
C VAL A 170 -31.05 9.37 4.57
N ARG A 171 -32.11 10.07 4.09
CA ARG A 171 -33.48 9.50 4.04
C ARG A 171 -33.56 8.32 3.07
N LYS A 172 -32.93 8.40 1.90
CA LYS A 172 -32.90 7.31 0.91
C LYS A 172 -32.14 6.09 1.43
N ALA A 173 -31.10 6.28 2.24
CA ALA A 173 -30.41 5.22 2.95
C ALA A 173 -31.22 4.60 4.10
N ARG A 174 -32.46 5.03 4.30
CA ARG A 174 -33.39 4.59 5.38
C ARG A 174 -32.79 4.76 6.79
N LEU A 175 -31.91 5.75 6.97
CA LEU A 175 -31.42 6.14 8.27
C LEU A 175 -32.35 7.17 8.90
N ALA A 176 -32.98 6.81 9.99
CA ALA A 176 -33.70 7.78 10.82
C ALA A 176 -32.66 8.62 11.57
N PHE A 177 -32.88 9.92 11.63
CA PHE A 177 -31.93 10.85 12.22
C PHE A 177 -32.63 11.87 13.14
N ARG A 178 -31.84 12.38 14.07
CA ARG A 178 -32.12 13.58 14.86
C ARG A 178 -31.18 14.66 14.37
N SER A 179 -31.56 15.92 14.48
CA SER A 179 -30.73 17.00 13.98
C SER A 179 -30.75 18.23 14.88
N PHE A 180 -29.66 18.95 14.88
CA PHE A 180 -29.63 20.34 15.28
C PHE A 180 -30.02 21.20 14.09
N ASP A 181 -31.09 21.97 14.22
CA ASP A 181 -31.56 22.91 13.20
C ASP A 181 -31.47 24.33 13.75
N PRO A 182 -30.56 25.18 13.23
CA PRO A 182 -30.36 26.54 13.70
C PRO A 182 -31.53 27.48 13.39
N THR A 183 -32.49 27.07 12.56
CA THR A 183 -33.73 27.85 12.31
C THR A 183 -34.76 27.66 13.43
N GLU A 184 -34.77 26.49 14.06
CA GLU A 184 -35.64 26.19 15.20
C GLU A 184 -34.95 26.51 16.54
N GLN A 185 -33.65 26.24 16.61
CA GLN A 185 -32.81 26.44 17.81
C GLN A 185 -31.61 27.34 17.44
N PRO A 186 -31.68 28.66 17.62
CA PRO A 186 -30.63 29.59 17.18
C PRO A 186 -29.29 29.37 17.87
N ARG A 187 -29.25 28.70 19.05
CA ARG A 187 -28.08 28.47 19.88
C ARG A 187 -27.92 26.98 20.18
N LEU A 188 -26.71 26.48 20.03
CA LEU A 188 -26.39 25.07 20.34
C LEU A 188 -26.06 24.94 21.84
N SER A 189 -26.85 24.17 22.60
CA SER A 189 -26.52 23.80 23.96
C SER A 189 -25.45 22.70 23.97
N ALA A 190 -24.35 22.89 24.70
CA ALA A 190 -23.31 21.85 24.87
C ALA A 190 -23.86 20.59 25.52
N LEU A 191 -24.76 20.73 26.50
CA LEU A 191 -25.38 19.61 27.20
C LEU A 191 -26.30 18.82 26.27
N ASP A 192 -27.13 19.51 25.47
CA ASP A 192 -28.01 18.83 24.51
C ASP A 192 -27.19 18.13 23.42
N ALA A 193 -26.19 18.80 22.84
CA ALA A 193 -25.29 18.20 21.86
C ALA A 193 -24.61 16.93 22.42
N MET A 194 -24.11 16.99 23.65
CA MET A 194 -23.51 15.82 24.33
C MET A 194 -24.50 14.66 24.43
N GLN A 195 -25.74 14.92 24.87
CA GLN A 195 -26.75 13.89 25.00
C GLN A 195 -27.16 13.29 23.64
N GLN A 196 -27.39 14.13 22.64
CA GLN A 196 -27.77 13.70 21.29
C GLN A 196 -26.66 12.85 20.63
N VAL A 197 -25.40 13.28 20.73
CA VAL A 197 -24.26 12.50 20.22
C VAL A 197 -24.11 11.18 20.98
N ALA A 198 -24.20 11.20 22.31
CA ALA A 198 -24.07 10.01 23.14
C ALA A 198 -25.11 8.94 22.79
N GLN A 199 -26.35 9.33 22.47
CA GLN A 199 -27.43 8.43 22.05
C GLN A 199 -27.31 7.95 20.59
N SER A 200 -26.38 8.48 19.81
CA SER A 200 -26.23 8.15 18.38
C SER A 200 -25.18 7.08 18.14
N TYR A 201 -25.34 6.31 17.08
CA TYR A 201 -24.34 5.40 16.53
C TYR A 201 -23.41 6.13 15.55
N GLY A 202 -23.99 7.04 14.76
CA GLY A 202 -23.26 7.85 13.79
C GLY A 202 -23.61 9.33 13.89
N VAL A 203 -22.63 10.17 13.54
CA VAL A 203 -22.76 11.64 13.51
C VAL A 203 -22.27 12.15 12.16
N LEU A 204 -23.13 12.94 11.53
CA LEU A 204 -22.86 13.56 10.25
C LEU A 204 -22.79 15.06 10.40
N VAL A 205 -21.66 15.65 10.04
CA VAL A 205 -21.40 17.08 10.09
C VAL A 205 -21.22 17.62 8.68
N HIS A 206 -21.88 18.75 8.38
CA HIS A 206 -21.68 19.47 7.13
C HIS A 206 -20.98 20.79 7.40
N LEU A 207 -19.81 20.98 6.76
CA LEU A 207 -19.06 22.23 6.79
C LEU A 207 -19.38 23.02 5.52
N ILE A 208 -19.83 24.23 5.69
CA ILE A 208 -20.24 25.13 4.58
C ILE A 208 -19.07 26.02 4.16
N SER A 209 -19.04 26.36 2.87
CA SER A 209 -18.01 27.22 2.27
C SER A 209 -18.04 28.63 2.82
N ASN A 210 -16.89 29.29 2.87
CA ASN A 210 -16.70 30.67 3.31
C ASN A 210 -17.53 31.70 2.52
N GLY A 211 -18.05 31.34 1.35
CA GLY A 211 -18.94 32.20 0.56
C GLY A 211 -20.39 32.27 1.07
N VAL A 212 -20.77 31.44 2.04
CA VAL A 212 -22.13 31.40 2.60
C VAL A 212 -22.20 32.22 3.90
N ALA A 213 -23.28 32.95 4.10
CA ALA A 213 -23.49 33.71 5.33
C ALA A 213 -23.54 32.76 6.55
N ASP A 214 -23.05 33.22 7.69
CA ASP A 214 -23.00 32.46 8.97
C ASP A 214 -22.11 31.19 8.94
N HIS A 215 -21.28 30.98 7.90
CA HIS A 215 -20.43 29.83 7.75
C HIS A 215 -19.51 29.58 8.98
N GLU A 216 -18.95 30.65 9.55
CA GLU A 216 -18.04 30.55 10.68
C GLU A 216 -18.70 29.91 11.92
N ILE A 217 -19.91 30.40 12.28
CA ILE A 217 -20.69 29.89 13.42
C ILE A 217 -21.16 28.44 13.15
N SER A 218 -21.65 28.17 11.94
CA SER A 218 -22.06 26.83 11.55
C SER A 218 -20.89 25.82 11.64
N ASN A 219 -19.73 26.19 11.08
CA ASN A 219 -18.55 25.34 11.08
C ASN A 219 -17.94 25.17 12.47
N LEU A 220 -18.00 26.18 13.37
CA LEU A 220 -17.61 26.05 14.77
C LEU A 220 -18.50 25.05 15.53
N ARG A 221 -19.84 25.11 15.30
CA ARG A 221 -20.76 24.11 15.86
C ARG A 221 -20.47 22.72 15.33
N GLY A 222 -20.19 22.61 14.04
CA GLY A 222 -19.77 21.38 13.39
C GLY A 222 -18.49 20.81 14.00
N ALA A 223 -17.47 21.63 14.24
CA ALA A 223 -16.22 21.25 14.89
C ALA A 223 -16.46 20.70 16.29
N PHE A 224 -17.29 21.37 17.11
CA PHE A 224 -17.64 20.90 18.46
C PHE A 224 -18.33 19.54 18.44
N ILE A 225 -19.34 19.35 17.59
CA ILE A 225 -20.08 18.11 17.45
C ILE A 225 -19.20 16.98 16.91
N ALA A 226 -18.33 17.27 15.93
CA ALA A 226 -17.36 16.30 15.41
C ALA A 226 -16.38 15.83 16.48
N GLY A 227 -15.85 16.78 17.29
CA GLY A 227 -14.99 16.47 18.43
C GLY A 227 -15.70 15.57 19.46
N LEU A 228 -16.93 15.93 19.87
CA LEU A 228 -17.75 15.11 20.77
C LEU A 228 -17.91 13.68 20.23
N ALA A 229 -18.26 13.57 18.95
CA ALA A 229 -18.52 12.27 18.32
C ALA A 229 -17.26 11.40 18.24
N GLN A 230 -16.14 11.98 17.86
CA GLN A 230 -14.87 11.27 17.82
C GLN A 230 -14.40 10.86 19.23
N GLY A 231 -14.51 11.77 20.20
CA GLY A 231 -14.18 11.47 21.60
C GLY A 231 -15.01 10.34 22.19
N MET A 232 -16.28 10.24 21.80
CA MET A 232 -17.18 9.15 22.19
C MET A 232 -17.04 7.88 21.34
N GLY A 233 -16.12 7.84 20.37
CA GLY A 233 -15.93 6.67 19.49
C GLY A 233 -17.11 6.38 18.55
N LYS A 234 -17.87 7.40 18.14
CA LYS A 234 -18.97 7.26 17.20
C LYS A 234 -18.48 7.18 15.75
N VAL A 235 -19.30 6.63 14.86
CA VAL A 235 -19.04 6.73 13.41
C VAL A 235 -19.20 8.18 12.99
N VAL A 236 -18.11 8.84 12.61
CA VAL A 236 -18.12 10.25 12.20
C VAL A 236 -17.92 10.37 10.70
N SER A 237 -18.70 11.23 10.07
CA SER A 237 -18.49 11.71 8.70
C SER A 237 -18.61 13.22 8.67
N ILE A 238 -17.59 13.90 8.13
CA ILE A 238 -17.57 15.35 7.99
C ILE A 238 -17.50 15.64 6.49
N LEU A 239 -18.55 16.25 5.94
CA LEU A 239 -18.62 16.63 4.54
C LEU A 239 -18.36 18.12 4.43
N GLN A 240 -17.48 18.54 3.51
CA GLN A 240 -17.17 19.95 3.27
C GLN A 240 -17.54 20.37 1.85
N SER A 241 -18.29 21.43 1.73
CA SER A 241 -18.57 22.09 0.46
C SER A 241 -17.38 22.95 0.03
N GLY A 242 -16.82 22.69 -1.16
CA GLY A 242 -15.70 23.45 -1.72
C GLY A 242 -14.32 22.96 -1.27
N THR A 243 -13.33 23.85 -1.44
CA THR A 243 -11.90 23.56 -1.19
C THR A 243 -11.28 24.48 -0.14
N ASP A 244 -12.11 25.04 0.74
CA ASP A 244 -11.62 25.90 1.83
C ASP A 244 -10.67 25.12 2.74
N PRO A 245 -9.66 25.79 3.34
CA PRO A 245 -8.72 25.14 4.25
C PRO A 245 -9.42 24.50 5.43
N VAL A 246 -9.09 23.25 5.72
CA VAL A 246 -9.61 22.49 6.86
C VAL A 246 -8.64 22.63 8.04
N PRO A 247 -9.15 22.86 9.27
CA PRO A 247 -8.35 22.81 10.48
C PRO A 247 -7.62 21.49 10.67
N LEU A 248 -6.42 21.52 11.25
CA LEU A 248 -5.50 20.39 11.31
C LEU A 248 -6.06 19.20 12.09
N ASP A 249 -6.74 19.43 13.21
CA ASP A 249 -7.08 18.36 14.16
C ASP A 249 -8.12 17.37 13.63
N TYR A 250 -8.95 17.77 12.68
CA TYR A 250 -9.92 16.87 12.05
C TYR A 250 -9.83 16.81 10.52
N ARG A 251 -8.71 17.29 9.97
CA ARG A 251 -8.47 17.33 8.52
C ARG A 251 -8.65 15.98 7.83
N ASP A 252 -8.15 14.92 8.47
CA ASP A 252 -8.19 13.57 7.92
C ASP A 252 -9.60 12.94 7.95
N LEU A 253 -10.54 13.54 8.68
CA LEU A 253 -11.94 13.11 8.76
C LEU A 253 -12.83 13.80 7.73
N VAL A 254 -12.32 14.86 7.05
CA VAL A 254 -13.12 15.69 6.14
C VAL A 254 -13.07 15.15 4.73
N GLN A 255 -14.26 14.92 4.17
CA GLN A 255 -14.49 14.55 2.78
C GLN A 255 -15.01 15.78 2.02
N SER A 256 -14.12 16.41 1.24
CA SER A 256 -14.47 17.60 0.46
C SER A 256 -15.16 17.21 -0.86
N TYR A 257 -16.18 17.95 -1.26
CA TYR A 257 -16.87 17.78 -2.52
C TYR A 257 -17.00 19.10 -3.29
N ALA A 258 -16.72 19.06 -4.59
CA ALA A 258 -16.96 20.16 -5.51
C ALA A 258 -18.34 20.05 -6.19
N HIS A 259 -18.80 18.81 -6.41
CA HIS A 259 -20.10 18.53 -7.01
C HIS A 259 -20.97 17.73 -6.04
N PRO A 260 -22.26 18.09 -5.87
CA PRO A 260 -23.15 17.39 -4.93
C PRO A 260 -23.30 15.88 -5.19
N GLU A 261 -22.97 15.39 -6.40
CA GLU A 261 -23.03 13.94 -6.72
C GLU A 261 -22.09 13.09 -5.88
N LEU A 262 -20.92 13.62 -5.50
CA LEU A 262 -19.97 12.92 -4.65
C LEU A 262 -20.51 12.62 -3.25
N ILE A 263 -21.51 13.39 -2.79
CA ILE A 263 -22.19 13.17 -1.51
C ILE A 263 -22.84 11.79 -1.45
N ASP A 264 -23.25 11.23 -2.58
CA ASP A 264 -23.96 9.96 -2.65
C ASP A 264 -23.11 8.81 -2.12
N ASP A 265 -21.84 8.76 -2.55
CA ASP A 265 -20.88 7.72 -2.16
C ASP A 265 -20.49 7.89 -0.69
N PHE A 266 -20.26 9.13 -0.24
CA PHE A 266 -19.91 9.42 1.16
C PHE A 266 -21.04 9.03 2.12
N ILE A 267 -22.31 9.35 1.78
CA ILE A 267 -23.45 8.96 2.59
C ILE A 267 -23.66 7.44 2.55
N SER A 268 -23.39 6.78 1.44
CA SER A 268 -23.49 5.32 1.31
C SER A 268 -22.50 4.62 2.24
N ASP A 269 -21.23 5.04 2.24
CA ASP A 269 -20.19 4.52 3.14
C ASP A 269 -20.54 4.77 4.61
N PHE A 270 -20.92 6.00 4.94
CA PHE A 270 -21.35 6.36 6.30
C PHE A 270 -22.53 5.50 6.76
N ALA A 271 -23.54 5.32 5.90
CA ALA A 271 -24.71 4.49 6.21
C ALA A 271 -24.33 3.03 6.50
N GLY A 272 -23.43 2.45 5.68
CA GLY A 272 -22.92 1.09 5.89
C GLY A 272 -22.30 0.94 7.28
N ARG A 273 -21.37 1.82 7.64
CA ARG A 273 -20.71 1.81 8.95
C ARG A 273 -21.67 2.00 10.12
N VAL A 274 -22.66 2.88 9.98
CA VAL A 274 -23.70 3.06 11.01
C VAL A 274 -24.56 1.81 11.17
N TYR A 275 -24.95 1.16 10.06
CA TYR A 275 -25.70 -0.09 10.13
C TYR A 275 -24.94 -1.21 10.83
N GLU A 276 -23.65 -1.34 10.56
CA GLU A 276 -22.79 -2.31 11.26
C GLU A 276 -22.79 -2.06 12.76
N GLU A 277 -22.62 -0.81 13.19
CA GLU A 277 -22.66 -0.45 14.61
C GLU A 277 -24.03 -0.68 15.26
N VAL A 278 -25.13 -0.42 14.57
CA VAL A 278 -26.50 -0.65 15.07
C VAL A 278 -26.79 -2.13 15.26
N GLN A 279 -26.22 -2.98 14.40
CA GLN A 279 -26.40 -4.43 14.47
C GLN A 279 -25.53 -5.10 15.53
N ARG A 280 -24.43 -4.46 15.95
CA ARG A 280 -23.63 -4.94 17.08
C ARG A 280 -24.48 -4.95 18.35
N SER A 281 -24.65 -6.14 18.97
CA SER A 281 -25.40 -6.26 20.24
C SER A 281 -24.63 -5.57 21.37
N PRO A 282 -25.30 -4.87 22.32
CA PRO A 282 -24.64 -4.28 23.48
C PRO A 282 -23.84 -5.27 24.33
N ASP A 283 -24.28 -6.55 24.36
CA ASP A 283 -23.57 -7.62 25.07
C ASP A 283 -22.28 -8.09 24.34
N GLU A 284 -22.14 -7.83 23.03
CA GLU A 284 -20.95 -8.11 22.27
C GLU A 284 -19.89 -7.00 22.42
N ILE A 285 -20.28 -5.75 22.65
CA ILE A 285 -19.35 -4.60 22.83
C ILE A 285 -18.60 -4.69 24.16
N GLN A 286 -19.16 -5.34 25.20
CA GLN A 286 -18.49 -5.48 26.50
C GLN A 286 -17.67 -6.77 26.67
N ARG A 287 -17.66 -7.71 25.69
CA ARG A 287 -17.01 -9.03 25.81
C ARG A 287 -16.26 -9.53 24.61
N ARG A 288 -16.01 -8.76 23.57
CA ARG A 288 -15.04 -9.16 22.55
C ARG A 288 -13.65 -8.63 22.90
N GLU A 289 -12.95 -9.32 23.76
CA GLU A 289 -11.55 -9.60 23.46
C GLU A 289 -11.57 -10.32 22.13
N PHE A 290 -10.96 -9.72 21.10
CA PHE A 290 -10.77 -10.38 19.80
C PHE A 290 -10.26 -11.79 20.05
N THR A 291 -10.90 -12.79 19.45
CA THR A 291 -10.39 -14.16 19.55
C THR A 291 -8.96 -14.21 19.01
N THR A 292 -8.18 -15.17 19.47
CA THR A 292 -6.82 -15.36 18.94
C THR A 292 -6.82 -15.45 17.41
N LEU A 293 -7.87 -16.05 16.84
CA LEU A 293 -8.03 -16.17 15.39
C LEU A 293 -8.34 -14.82 14.70
N GLU A 294 -9.09 -13.93 15.33
CA GLU A 294 -9.34 -12.58 14.78
C GLU A 294 -8.09 -11.71 14.80
N LYS A 295 -7.22 -11.87 15.81
CA LYS A 295 -5.91 -11.23 15.93
C LYS A 295 -4.85 -11.84 14.99
N PHE A 296 -5.05 -13.09 14.56
CA PHE A 296 -4.17 -13.79 13.63
C PHE A 296 -4.34 -13.19 12.24
N ASP A 297 -3.56 -12.18 11.90
CA ASP A 297 -3.56 -11.53 10.60
C ASP A 297 -2.22 -11.78 9.89
N LEU A 298 -2.30 -12.17 8.62
CA LEU A 298 -1.12 -12.38 7.78
C LEU A 298 -0.88 -11.22 6.81
N GLY A 299 -1.73 -10.21 6.83
CA GLY A 299 -1.70 -9.12 5.87
C GLY A 299 -2.09 -9.55 4.45
N ALA A 300 -1.78 -8.72 3.48
CA ALA A 300 -2.05 -9.02 2.08
C ALA A 300 -1.06 -10.03 1.50
N SER A 301 -1.51 -10.86 0.58
CA SER A 301 -0.66 -11.82 -0.14
C SER A 301 0.23 -11.15 -1.20
N SER A 302 -0.18 -9.97 -1.69
CA SER A 302 0.55 -9.17 -2.67
C SER A 302 1.42 -8.12 -2.00
N ALA A 303 2.73 -8.14 -2.30
CA ALA A 303 3.69 -7.19 -1.74
C ALA A 303 3.37 -5.73 -2.12
N GLU A 304 2.71 -5.51 -3.25
CA GLU A 304 2.28 -4.19 -3.70
C GLU A 304 1.28 -3.54 -2.75
N ASN A 305 0.50 -4.34 -2.02
CA ASN A 305 -0.50 -3.88 -1.05
C ASN A 305 0.08 -3.68 0.37
N GLU A 306 1.36 -4.05 0.58
CA GLU A 306 2.03 -4.00 1.88
C GLU A 306 3.25 -3.07 1.92
N LEU A 307 3.27 -2.06 1.09
CA LEU A 307 4.40 -1.15 0.87
C LEU A 307 4.98 -0.53 2.15
N ARG A 308 4.15 -0.28 3.18
CA ARG A 308 4.57 0.40 4.40
C ARG A 308 5.18 -0.54 5.43
N ASP A 309 4.65 -1.75 5.55
CA ASP A 309 4.91 -2.64 6.69
C ASP A 309 5.79 -3.84 6.35
N LEU A 310 5.93 -4.18 5.06
CA LEU A 310 6.65 -5.35 4.59
C LEU A 310 8.08 -5.47 5.16
N HIS A 311 8.77 -4.36 5.38
CA HIS A 311 10.13 -4.36 5.91
C HIS A 311 10.24 -4.88 7.35
N ASN A 312 9.17 -4.79 8.14
CA ASN A 312 9.15 -5.19 9.55
C ASN A 312 9.14 -6.73 9.72
N TYR A 313 8.49 -7.43 8.81
CA TYR A 313 8.32 -8.89 8.89
C TYR A 313 8.91 -9.65 7.71
N TYR A 314 9.63 -8.98 6.82
CA TYR A 314 10.29 -9.64 5.69
C TYR A 314 11.29 -10.70 6.17
N LEU A 315 11.20 -11.92 5.61
CA LEU A 315 12.14 -13.01 5.89
C LEU A 315 13.37 -12.88 4.97
N PRO A 316 14.56 -12.52 5.49
CA PRO A 316 15.75 -12.33 4.66
C PRO A 316 16.38 -13.67 4.29
N ILE A 317 15.98 -14.21 3.13
CA ILE A 317 16.57 -15.41 2.52
C ILE A 317 17.93 -15.12 1.88
N ASP A 318 18.70 -16.17 1.53
CA ASP A 318 20.02 -16.01 0.91
C ASP A 318 20.00 -15.18 -0.38
N GLY A 319 19.01 -15.40 -1.23
CA GLY A 319 18.82 -14.60 -2.46
C GLY A 319 18.75 -13.10 -2.20
N TYR A 320 18.07 -12.68 -1.13
CA TYR A 320 18.04 -11.28 -0.71
C TYR A 320 19.42 -10.78 -0.28
N ARG A 321 20.15 -11.55 0.53
CA ARG A 321 21.48 -11.15 1.02
C ARG A 321 22.47 -11.00 -0.12
N ARG A 322 22.44 -11.93 -1.08
CA ARG A 322 23.29 -11.87 -2.30
C ARG A 322 22.91 -10.69 -3.21
N ALA A 323 21.61 -10.45 -3.40
CA ALA A 323 21.12 -9.29 -4.15
C ALA A 323 21.53 -7.96 -3.48
N GLN A 324 21.43 -7.88 -2.15
CA GLN A 324 21.83 -6.69 -1.39
C GLN A 324 23.33 -6.38 -1.50
N ARG A 325 24.18 -7.42 -1.65
CA ARG A 325 25.64 -7.26 -1.84
C ARG A 325 26.05 -7.02 -3.30
N GLY A 326 25.09 -7.00 -4.23
CA GLY A 326 25.38 -6.88 -5.66
C GLY A 326 26.08 -8.09 -6.29
N GLU A 327 26.00 -9.27 -5.62
CA GLU A 327 26.63 -10.52 -6.09
C GLU A 327 25.87 -11.18 -7.23
N VAL A 328 24.62 -10.78 -7.44
CA VAL A 328 23.74 -11.33 -8.47
C VAL A 328 23.20 -10.23 -9.36
N ARG A 329 22.95 -10.55 -10.61
CA ARG A 329 22.31 -9.63 -11.58
C ARG A 329 20.87 -10.03 -11.85
N LEU A 330 20.59 -11.31 -11.84
CA LEU A 330 19.25 -11.85 -12.09
C LEU A 330 18.67 -12.45 -10.82
N VAL A 331 17.43 -12.06 -10.50
CA VAL A 331 16.63 -12.70 -9.46
C VAL A 331 15.48 -13.40 -10.19
N VAL A 332 15.55 -14.72 -10.18
CA VAL A 332 14.68 -15.59 -10.94
C VAL A 332 13.73 -16.31 -9.99
N GLY A 333 12.43 -16.29 -10.28
CA GLY A 333 11.46 -16.99 -9.44
C GLY A 333 10.08 -17.02 -10.08
N ARG A 334 9.23 -17.92 -9.60
CA ARG A 334 7.86 -18.11 -10.12
C ARG A 334 6.94 -16.94 -9.74
N LYS A 335 5.79 -16.84 -10.39
CA LYS A 335 4.71 -15.94 -9.94
C LYS A 335 4.33 -16.30 -8.49
N GLY A 336 4.23 -15.30 -7.62
CA GLY A 336 3.94 -15.52 -6.19
C GLY A 336 5.13 -15.94 -5.32
N SER A 337 6.36 -16.08 -5.85
CA SER A 337 7.55 -16.42 -5.05
C SER A 337 8.13 -15.28 -4.21
N GLY A 338 7.62 -14.05 -4.36
CA GLY A 338 8.09 -12.88 -3.59
C GLY A 338 9.13 -12.00 -4.30
N LYS A 339 9.25 -12.06 -5.63
CA LYS A 339 10.18 -11.21 -6.42
C LYS A 339 9.97 -9.71 -6.12
N THR A 340 8.73 -9.24 -6.19
CA THR A 340 8.40 -7.83 -5.90
C THR A 340 8.70 -7.45 -4.45
N ALA A 341 8.48 -8.36 -3.49
CA ALA A 341 8.86 -8.14 -2.10
C ALA A 341 10.38 -7.95 -1.95
N LEU A 342 11.17 -8.82 -2.58
CA LEU A 342 12.62 -8.70 -2.57
C LEU A 342 13.10 -7.42 -3.26
N PHE A 343 12.50 -7.07 -4.42
CA PHE A 343 12.76 -5.81 -5.10
C PHE A 343 12.56 -4.60 -4.18
N MET A 344 11.43 -4.54 -3.49
CA MET A 344 11.12 -3.43 -2.58
C MET A 344 12.12 -3.36 -1.42
N GLN A 345 12.47 -4.50 -0.83
CA GLN A 345 13.43 -4.56 0.28
C GLN A 345 14.83 -4.10 -0.14
N VAL A 346 15.32 -4.52 -1.30
CA VAL A 346 16.62 -4.05 -1.81
C VAL A 346 16.55 -2.58 -2.15
N ARG A 347 15.52 -2.14 -2.86
CA ARG A 347 15.31 -0.74 -3.23
C ARG A 347 15.35 0.17 -1.99
N ASP A 348 14.55 -0.13 -0.98
CA ASP A 348 14.39 0.73 0.19
C ASP A 348 15.67 0.72 1.05
N ARG A 349 16.33 -0.44 1.14
CA ARG A 349 17.63 -0.56 1.80
C ARG A 349 18.72 0.27 1.10
N MET A 350 18.77 0.25 -0.23
CA MET A 350 19.77 1.03 -0.97
C MET A 350 19.46 2.53 -0.92
N ARG A 351 18.18 2.90 -0.93
CA ARG A 351 17.72 4.29 -0.79
C ARG A 351 17.95 4.89 0.59
N SER A 352 18.11 4.08 1.64
CA SER A 352 18.39 4.57 2.99
C SER A 352 19.74 5.33 3.06
N SER A 353 20.69 5.06 2.15
CA SER A 353 21.90 5.86 1.98
C SER A 353 21.68 6.94 0.92
N ARG A 354 21.91 8.21 1.28
CA ARG A 354 21.86 9.34 0.34
C ARG A 354 22.97 9.32 -0.70
N ASP A 355 24.04 8.58 -0.45
CA ASP A 355 25.18 8.46 -1.35
C ASP A 355 24.95 7.44 -2.46
N ASN A 356 23.90 6.64 -2.38
CA ASN A 356 23.52 5.72 -3.44
C ASN A 356 22.55 6.41 -4.42
N VAL A 357 22.74 6.20 -5.71
CA VAL A 357 21.75 6.51 -6.74
C VAL A 357 20.97 5.23 -7.04
N VAL A 358 19.66 5.24 -6.82
CA VAL A 358 18.82 4.04 -6.99
C VAL A 358 17.74 4.32 -8.02
N LEU A 359 17.84 3.66 -9.16
CA LEU A 359 16.85 3.64 -10.21
C LEU A 359 15.92 2.44 -9.96
N ASP A 360 14.64 2.67 -9.83
CA ASP A 360 13.60 1.64 -9.77
C ASP A 360 12.76 1.73 -11.03
N LEU A 361 13.03 0.83 -11.95
CA LEU A 361 12.50 0.84 -13.29
C LEU A 361 11.45 -0.27 -13.43
N LYS A 362 10.22 0.13 -13.71
CA LYS A 362 9.10 -0.79 -14.00
C LYS A 362 8.61 -0.51 -15.42
N PRO A 363 9.17 -1.17 -16.42
CA PRO A 363 8.69 -1.02 -17.79
C PRO A 363 7.26 -1.55 -17.87
N ASP A 364 6.35 -0.74 -18.41
CA ASP A 364 4.99 -1.17 -18.67
C ASP A 364 4.97 -2.00 -19.96
N GLY A 365 4.67 -3.29 -19.86
CA GLY A 365 4.74 -4.23 -20.98
C GLY A 365 3.94 -3.80 -22.20
N TYR A 366 2.77 -3.16 -22.00
CA TYR A 366 1.97 -2.60 -23.11
C TYR A 366 2.74 -1.56 -23.93
N ARG A 367 3.61 -0.79 -23.31
CA ARG A 367 4.43 0.22 -24.00
C ARG A 367 5.64 -0.38 -24.71
N LEU A 368 6.18 -1.48 -24.16
CA LEU A 368 7.19 -2.29 -24.85
C LEU A 368 6.62 -2.94 -26.12
N ILE A 369 5.38 -3.41 -26.07
CA ILE A 369 4.68 -3.92 -27.26
C ILE A 369 4.46 -2.82 -28.30
N LYS A 370 4.05 -1.63 -27.90
CA LYS A 370 3.94 -0.49 -28.83
C LYS A 370 5.28 -0.10 -29.46
N PHE A 371 6.37 -0.17 -28.69
CA PHE A 371 7.72 0.01 -29.21
C PHE A 371 8.03 -1.00 -30.32
N LYS A 372 7.78 -2.27 -30.03
CA LYS A 372 7.92 -3.36 -30.99
C LYS A 372 7.13 -3.07 -32.28
N ASP A 373 5.85 -2.79 -32.16
CA ASP A 373 4.97 -2.60 -33.33
C ASP A 373 5.34 -1.38 -34.19
N ARG A 374 5.92 -0.35 -33.59
CA ARG A 374 6.25 0.90 -34.26
C ARG A 374 7.65 0.94 -34.81
N VAL A 375 8.64 0.50 -34.03
CA VAL A 375 10.05 0.58 -34.40
C VAL A 375 10.47 -0.60 -35.28
N LEU A 376 9.96 -1.82 -35.01
CA LEU A 376 10.35 -3.00 -35.75
C LEU A 376 9.95 -2.99 -37.23
N LYS A 377 8.82 -2.35 -37.56
CA LYS A 377 8.37 -2.22 -38.95
C LYS A 377 9.31 -1.38 -39.82
N LEU A 378 10.21 -0.65 -39.19
CA LEU A 378 11.13 0.28 -39.85
C LEU A 378 12.54 -0.27 -39.99
N LEU A 379 12.81 -1.50 -39.53
CA LEU A 379 14.16 -2.05 -39.43
C LEU A 379 14.37 -3.29 -40.30
N GLU A 380 15.60 -3.40 -40.86
CA GLU A 380 16.08 -4.66 -41.41
C GLU A 380 16.23 -5.72 -40.32
N LYS A 381 15.82 -6.98 -40.60
CA LYS A 381 15.89 -8.08 -39.65
C LYS A 381 17.25 -8.28 -38.98
N GLY A 382 18.36 -7.90 -39.63
CA GLY A 382 19.70 -8.04 -39.07
C GLY A 382 20.16 -6.89 -38.15
N SER A 383 19.45 -5.76 -38.11
CA SER A 383 19.80 -4.59 -37.28
C SER A 383 19.00 -4.46 -35.98
N PHE A 384 18.06 -5.37 -35.78
CA PHE A 384 17.07 -5.33 -34.72
C PHE A 384 17.66 -5.33 -33.29
N GLU A 385 18.46 -6.34 -32.95
CA GLU A 385 19.08 -6.50 -31.63
C GLU A 385 20.01 -5.30 -31.30
N HIS A 386 20.76 -4.82 -32.29
CA HIS A 386 21.62 -3.66 -32.13
C HIS A 386 20.82 -2.39 -31.80
N THR A 387 19.71 -2.18 -32.51
CA THR A 387 18.85 -1.01 -32.32
C THR A 387 18.23 -0.98 -30.95
N ILE A 388 17.66 -2.11 -30.50
CA ILE A 388 17.06 -2.20 -29.17
C ILE A 388 18.11 -2.02 -28.08
N THR A 389 19.32 -2.59 -28.25
CA THR A 389 20.42 -2.40 -27.30
C THR A 389 20.84 -0.92 -27.22
N ALA A 390 20.93 -0.23 -28.36
CA ALA A 390 21.28 1.20 -28.39
C ALA A 390 20.17 2.07 -27.76
N PHE A 391 18.90 1.72 -27.98
CA PHE A 391 17.76 2.38 -27.34
C PHE A 391 17.79 2.24 -25.82
N TRP A 392 17.96 1.01 -25.33
CA TRP A 392 18.09 0.77 -23.89
C TRP A 392 19.28 1.50 -23.27
N ASP A 393 20.43 1.46 -23.93
CA ASP A 393 21.64 2.17 -23.46
C ASP A 393 21.36 3.67 -23.32
N SER A 394 20.81 4.31 -24.36
CA SER A 394 20.45 5.74 -24.33
C SER A 394 19.42 6.05 -23.22
N LEU A 395 18.37 5.25 -23.09
CA LEU A 395 17.34 5.43 -22.09
C LEU A 395 17.88 5.31 -20.66
N LEU A 396 18.75 4.33 -20.41
CA LEU A 396 19.35 4.12 -19.08
C LEU A 396 20.27 5.27 -18.67
N TRP A 397 21.02 5.85 -19.60
CA TRP A 397 21.81 7.05 -19.32
C TRP A 397 20.91 8.24 -18.97
N LEU A 398 19.84 8.46 -19.72
CA LEU A 398 18.87 9.54 -19.48
C LEU A 398 18.15 9.37 -18.14
N GLU A 399 17.70 8.15 -17.81
CA GLU A 399 17.06 7.86 -16.53
C GLU A 399 18.02 8.02 -15.35
N THR A 400 19.29 7.65 -15.51
CA THR A 400 20.30 7.87 -14.47
C THR A 400 20.51 9.36 -14.23
N CYS A 401 20.62 10.17 -15.31
CA CYS A 401 20.70 11.62 -15.22
C CYS A 401 19.45 12.21 -14.56
N HIS A 402 18.26 11.79 -15.03
CA HIS A 402 16.98 12.21 -14.48
C HIS A 402 16.93 12.00 -12.97
N LYS A 403 17.25 10.78 -12.53
CA LYS A 403 17.21 10.41 -11.10
C LYS A 403 18.16 11.23 -10.24
N VAL A 404 19.35 11.51 -10.76
CA VAL A 404 20.34 12.34 -10.08
C VAL A 404 19.86 13.79 -10.00
N VAL A 405 19.43 14.36 -11.13
CA VAL A 405 18.99 15.77 -11.20
C VAL A 405 17.76 16.02 -10.35
N GLU A 406 16.79 15.12 -10.38
CA GLU A 406 15.55 15.21 -9.56
C GLU A 406 15.86 15.13 -8.07
N ARG A 407 16.59 14.09 -7.67
CA ARG A 407 16.82 13.77 -6.26
C ARG A 407 17.72 14.80 -5.57
N ASP A 408 18.77 15.24 -6.24
CA ASP A 408 19.76 16.11 -5.64
C ASP A 408 19.48 17.60 -5.89
N ARG A 409 18.35 17.93 -6.51
CA ARG A 409 17.93 19.28 -6.85
C ARG A 409 18.05 20.28 -5.70
N ASP A 410 17.58 19.88 -4.52
CA ASP A 410 17.54 20.74 -3.34
C ASP A 410 18.75 20.50 -2.42
N SER A 411 19.46 19.37 -2.56
CA SER A 411 20.57 18.98 -1.68
C SER A 411 21.93 19.48 -2.11
N TYR A 412 22.14 19.81 -3.40
CA TYR A 412 23.43 20.27 -3.90
C TYR A 412 23.84 21.62 -3.33
N LEU A 413 22.87 22.47 -2.92
CA LEU A 413 23.12 23.80 -2.37
C LEU A 413 23.92 23.79 -1.06
N TYR A 414 23.96 22.66 -0.35
CA TYR A 414 24.62 22.49 0.95
C TYR A 414 25.93 21.69 0.86
N ARG A 415 26.41 21.41 -0.36
CA ARG A 415 27.63 20.62 -0.60
C ARG A 415 28.80 21.52 -1.00
N ASP A 416 29.98 20.93 -1.02
CA ASP A 416 31.20 21.60 -1.47
C ASP A 416 31.05 22.17 -2.89
N GLU A 417 31.79 23.23 -3.18
CA GLU A 417 31.72 23.98 -4.45
C GLU A 417 31.91 23.06 -5.67
N GLU A 418 32.83 22.10 -5.58
CA GLU A 418 33.07 21.11 -6.64
C GLU A 418 31.83 20.27 -6.96
N VAL A 419 31.09 19.85 -5.92
CA VAL A 419 29.85 19.07 -6.10
C VAL A 419 28.77 19.93 -6.73
N VAL A 420 28.66 21.20 -6.31
CA VAL A 420 27.69 22.16 -6.86
C VAL A 420 27.97 22.44 -8.34
N ASP A 421 29.21 22.64 -8.70
CA ASP A 421 29.59 22.90 -10.10
C ASP A 421 29.39 21.67 -10.98
N ALA A 422 29.74 20.48 -10.51
CA ALA A 422 29.47 19.23 -11.21
C ALA A 422 27.98 19.00 -11.41
N TYR A 423 27.15 19.28 -10.40
CA TYR A 423 25.70 19.19 -10.51
C TYR A 423 25.13 20.17 -11.53
N ARG A 424 25.56 21.44 -11.48
CA ARG A 424 25.09 22.47 -12.41
C ARG A 424 25.48 22.13 -13.86
N ALA A 425 26.70 21.65 -14.06
CA ALA A 425 27.17 21.21 -15.37
C ALA A 425 26.33 20.04 -15.92
N LEU A 426 26.01 19.04 -15.07
CA LEU A 426 25.13 17.92 -15.41
C LEU A 426 23.72 18.39 -15.71
N ALA A 427 23.11 19.19 -14.82
CA ALA A 427 21.72 19.65 -14.98
C ALA A 427 21.55 20.50 -16.25
N SER A 428 22.51 21.38 -16.54
CA SER A 428 22.51 22.18 -17.76
C SER A 428 22.59 21.32 -19.02
N GLU A 429 23.46 20.30 -19.03
CA GLU A 429 23.59 19.39 -20.16
C GLU A 429 22.33 18.52 -20.34
N TYR A 430 21.79 17.99 -19.24
CA TYR A 430 20.57 17.20 -19.24
C TYR A 430 19.37 17.98 -19.80
N GLN A 431 19.23 19.27 -19.47
CA GLN A 431 18.15 20.12 -19.99
C GLN A 431 18.14 20.23 -21.50
N LYS A 432 19.30 20.19 -22.14
CA LYS A 432 19.43 20.27 -23.62
C LYS A 432 18.74 19.08 -24.31
N PHE A 433 18.69 17.93 -23.67
CA PHE A 433 18.04 16.74 -24.22
C PHE A 433 16.50 16.83 -24.21
N GLY A 434 15.91 17.79 -23.49
CA GLY A 434 14.45 17.92 -23.38
C GLY A 434 13.77 16.63 -22.91
N TYR A 435 14.47 15.80 -22.14
CA TYR A 435 13.93 14.62 -21.50
C TYR A 435 13.14 15.08 -20.28
N GLU A 436 11.82 15.27 -20.47
CA GLU A 436 10.98 15.92 -19.48
C GLU A 436 10.88 15.13 -18.17
N ALA A 437 10.97 15.88 -17.05
CA ALA A 437 10.93 15.34 -15.69
C ALA A 437 9.55 14.84 -15.24
N GLN A 438 8.45 15.12 -15.96
CA GLN A 438 7.10 14.76 -15.56
C GLN A 438 6.69 13.36 -16.00
N GLY A 439 6.00 12.64 -15.14
CA GLY A 439 5.48 11.30 -15.39
C GLY A 439 6.35 10.16 -14.83
N ASP A 440 5.83 8.94 -14.93
CA ASP A 440 6.55 7.73 -14.54
C ASP A 440 7.59 7.30 -15.61
N PHE A 441 8.38 6.27 -15.29
CA PHE A 441 9.38 5.73 -16.22
C PHE A 441 8.78 5.33 -17.56
N ALA A 442 7.62 4.69 -17.53
CA ALA A 442 6.97 4.19 -18.74
C ALA A 442 6.47 5.34 -19.63
N GLU A 443 6.01 6.45 -19.03
CA GLU A 443 5.62 7.66 -19.76
C GLU A 443 6.82 8.36 -20.39
N ARG A 444 7.94 8.47 -19.67
CA ARG A 444 9.18 9.06 -20.21
C ARG A 444 9.73 8.24 -21.36
N MET A 445 9.72 6.90 -21.22
CA MET A 445 10.09 5.98 -22.30
C MET A 445 9.22 6.18 -23.54
N ALA A 446 7.89 6.29 -23.38
CA ALA A 446 6.98 6.50 -24.50
C ALA A 446 7.21 7.84 -25.22
N ARG A 447 7.54 8.90 -24.47
CA ARG A 447 7.89 10.21 -25.06
C ARG A 447 9.20 10.18 -25.83
N LEU A 448 10.21 9.47 -25.32
CA LEU A 448 11.47 9.26 -26.04
C LEU A 448 11.25 8.54 -27.37
N LEU A 449 10.40 7.49 -27.35
CA LEU A 449 10.01 6.77 -28.56
C LEU A 449 9.31 7.66 -29.57
N GLY A 450 8.33 8.44 -29.13
CA GLY A 450 7.61 9.40 -29.99
C GLY A 450 8.54 10.44 -30.61
N ARG A 451 9.60 10.85 -29.89
CA ARG A 451 10.62 11.75 -30.45
C ARG A 451 11.44 11.06 -31.53
N ILE A 452 11.93 9.87 -31.29
CA ILE A 452 12.67 9.06 -32.27
C ILE A 452 11.83 8.84 -33.53
N GLU A 453 10.54 8.56 -33.39
CA GLU A 453 9.58 8.44 -34.50
C GLU A 453 9.46 9.74 -35.31
N ASN A 454 9.34 10.89 -34.63
CA ASN A 454 9.24 12.19 -35.28
C ASN A 454 10.56 12.57 -36.00
N ASP A 455 11.70 12.32 -35.37
CA ASP A 455 13.01 12.57 -35.98
C ASP A 455 13.25 11.69 -37.22
N TYR A 456 12.78 10.43 -37.14
CA TYR A 456 12.75 9.54 -38.29
C TYR A 456 11.88 10.09 -39.43
N ALA A 457 10.64 10.49 -39.09
CA ALA A 457 9.72 11.03 -40.10
C ALA A 457 10.25 12.31 -40.75
N GLN A 458 10.94 13.18 -40.00
CA GLN A 458 11.56 14.41 -40.53
C GLN A 458 12.78 14.12 -41.42
N LYS A 459 13.65 13.18 -41.02
CA LYS A 459 14.88 12.88 -41.76
C LYS A 459 14.66 11.98 -42.97
N PHE A 460 13.70 11.05 -42.89
CA PHE A 460 13.51 9.98 -43.86
C PHE A 460 12.08 9.86 -44.43
N GLY A 461 11.11 10.65 -43.96
CA GLY A 461 9.66 10.54 -44.23
C GLY A 461 9.19 11.03 -45.63
N GLY A 462 10.05 11.14 -46.62
CA GLY A 462 9.71 11.60 -47.98
C GLY A 462 9.93 10.57 -49.09
N VAL A 463 10.40 9.38 -48.79
CA VAL A 463 10.68 8.32 -49.78
C VAL A 463 10.19 7.01 -49.27
N ASP A 464 9.52 6.20 -50.12
CA ASP A 464 9.02 4.86 -49.83
C ASP A 464 9.85 4.12 -48.78
N SER A 465 9.24 3.69 -47.70
CA SER A 465 9.71 2.95 -46.53
C SER A 465 11.11 2.31 -46.71
N GLN A 466 12.16 3.11 -46.67
CA GLN A 466 13.54 2.61 -46.69
C GLN A 466 13.86 2.03 -45.33
N MET A 467 14.15 0.73 -45.29
CA MET A 467 14.70 0.08 -44.11
C MET A 467 16.04 0.71 -43.74
N LEU A 468 16.18 1.13 -42.47
CA LEU A 468 17.39 1.82 -42.00
C LEU A 468 18.52 0.84 -41.73
N SER A 469 19.72 1.25 -42.12
CA SER A 469 20.98 0.58 -41.78
C SER A 469 21.40 0.86 -40.33
N THR A 470 22.18 -0.03 -39.73
CA THR A 470 22.70 0.10 -38.36
C THR A 470 23.36 1.47 -38.05
N PRO A 471 24.18 2.09 -38.93
CA PRO A 471 24.73 3.43 -38.71
C PRO A 471 23.66 4.52 -38.62
N GLN A 472 22.67 4.50 -39.49
CA GLN A 472 21.59 5.50 -39.53
C GLN A 472 20.73 5.44 -38.27
N ILE A 473 20.47 4.23 -37.77
CA ILE A 473 19.73 3.99 -36.50
C ILE A 473 20.55 4.53 -35.30
N THR A 474 21.86 4.25 -35.29
CA THR A 474 22.74 4.73 -34.25
C THR A 474 22.75 6.26 -34.20
N GLU A 475 22.76 6.92 -35.36
CA GLU A 475 22.68 8.38 -35.46
C GLU A 475 21.35 8.96 -34.98
N LEU A 476 20.22 8.23 -35.18
CA LEU A 476 18.93 8.65 -34.70
C LEU A 476 18.77 8.51 -33.18
N ILE A 477 19.29 7.43 -32.61
CA ILE A 477 19.14 7.11 -31.18
C ILE A 477 20.15 7.90 -30.33
N TYR A 478 21.41 7.95 -30.77
CA TYR A 478 22.45 8.74 -30.12
C TYR A 478 22.51 10.11 -30.79
N SER A 479 21.77 11.07 -30.21
CA SER A 479 22.05 12.48 -30.56
C SER A 479 23.54 12.79 -30.32
N SER A 480 24.13 13.68 -31.09
CA SER A 480 25.57 14.00 -31.09
C SER A 480 26.15 14.33 -29.69
N ASP A 481 25.30 14.71 -28.74
CA ASP A 481 25.73 15.22 -27.44
C ASP A 481 25.64 14.19 -26.28
N ILE A 482 25.20 12.95 -26.53
CA ILE A 482 25.03 11.96 -25.45
C ILE A 482 26.34 11.63 -24.73
N ARG A 483 27.48 11.72 -25.44
CA ARG A 483 28.79 11.48 -24.82
C ARG A 483 29.15 12.55 -23.81
N ASN A 484 28.87 13.81 -24.11
CA ASN A 484 29.08 14.90 -23.16
C ASN A 484 28.22 14.76 -21.92
N LEU A 485 26.94 14.37 -22.07
CA LEU A 485 26.05 14.05 -20.94
C LEU A 485 26.61 12.91 -20.09
N GLN A 486 27.11 11.83 -20.72
CA GLN A 486 27.72 10.70 -20.01
C GLN A 486 28.93 11.13 -19.20
N ASP A 487 29.82 11.96 -19.77
CA ASP A 487 31.02 12.43 -19.09
C ASP A 487 30.70 13.36 -17.92
N LYS A 488 29.69 14.24 -18.06
CA LYS A 488 29.19 15.08 -16.94
C LYS A 488 28.52 14.25 -15.85
N LEU A 489 27.75 13.22 -16.23
CA LEU A 489 27.14 12.32 -15.27
C LEU A 489 28.21 11.54 -14.49
N LEU A 490 29.21 10.96 -15.17
CA LEU A 490 30.32 10.24 -14.52
C LEU A 490 31.11 11.15 -13.59
N SER A 491 31.38 12.40 -13.99
CA SER A 491 32.00 13.38 -13.10
C SER A 491 31.17 13.65 -11.83
N TYR A 492 29.84 13.74 -11.94
CA TYR A 492 29.01 13.92 -10.77
C TYR A 492 28.88 12.65 -9.93
N LEU A 493 28.79 11.48 -10.56
CA LEU A 493 28.69 10.20 -9.86
C LEU A 493 29.94 9.87 -9.04
N SER A 494 31.12 10.47 -9.30
CA SER A 494 32.31 10.31 -8.47
C SER A 494 32.12 10.78 -7.02
N PHE A 495 31.12 11.63 -6.78
CA PHE A 495 30.71 12.06 -5.44
C PHE A 495 29.67 11.12 -4.79
N LYS A 496 29.29 10.03 -5.46
CA LYS A 496 28.35 9.02 -4.99
C LYS A 496 29.07 7.73 -4.62
N LYS A 497 28.45 6.92 -3.77
CA LYS A 497 29.00 5.65 -3.35
C LYS A 497 28.75 4.55 -4.37
N ALA A 498 27.50 4.43 -4.82
CA ALA A 498 27.12 3.40 -5.76
C ALA A 498 25.87 3.79 -6.59
N VAL A 499 25.74 3.18 -7.77
CA VAL A 499 24.57 3.24 -8.61
C VAL A 499 23.89 1.88 -8.64
N TRP A 500 22.61 1.83 -8.29
CA TRP A 500 21.77 0.64 -8.30
C TRP A 500 20.67 0.78 -9.34
N ILE A 501 20.57 -0.19 -10.24
CA ILE A 501 19.57 -0.21 -11.30
C ILE A 501 18.69 -1.45 -11.06
N LEU A 502 17.45 -1.23 -10.69
CA LEU A 502 16.52 -2.28 -10.31
C LEU A 502 15.38 -2.34 -11.33
N PHE A 503 15.18 -3.50 -11.94
CA PHE A 503 14.07 -3.76 -12.85
C PHE A 503 13.09 -4.78 -12.27
N ASP A 504 11.82 -4.40 -12.18
CA ASP A 504 10.72 -5.30 -11.81
C ASP A 504 9.67 -5.32 -12.92
N ASN A 505 8.93 -6.43 -13.03
CA ASN A 505 7.85 -6.57 -14.01
C ASN A 505 8.26 -6.45 -15.50
N ILE A 506 9.47 -6.86 -15.86
CA ILE A 506 9.96 -6.84 -17.25
C ILE A 506 9.08 -7.71 -18.16
N ASP A 507 8.53 -8.76 -17.59
CA ASP A 507 7.71 -9.79 -18.21
C ASP A 507 6.19 -9.54 -18.11
N LYS A 508 5.76 -8.40 -17.56
CA LYS A 508 4.36 -8.05 -17.40
C LYS A 508 3.81 -7.39 -18.67
N GLY A 509 2.68 -7.89 -19.16
CA GLY A 509 1.98 -7.29 -20.31
C GLY A 509 2.45 -7.81 -21.67
N TRP A 510 3.14 -8.95 -21.72
CA TRP A 510 3.37 -9.64 -22.99
C TRP A 510 2.06 -10.07 -23.61
N SER A 511 2.07 -10.17 -24.95
CA SER A 511 0.81 -10.37 -25.68
C SER A 511 0.13 -11.68 -25.26
N SER A 512 -1.21 -11.68 -25.26
CA SER A 512 -2.03 -12.89 -25.06
C SER A 512 -1.77 -13.99 -26.12
N ARG A 513 -0.80 -13.79 -27.01
CA ARG A 513 -0.39 -14.75 -28.04
C ARG A 513 0.91 -15.50 -27.68
N GLY A 514 1.37 -15.39 -26.45
CA GLY A 514 2.61 -16.02 -25.96
C GLY A 514 3.87 -15.18 -26.18
N ILE A 515 4.98 -15.66 -25.58
CA ILE A 515 6.32 -15.07 -25.73
C ILE A 515 6.84 -15.37 -27.13
N ASN A 516 7.21 -14.35 -27.89
CA ASN A 516 7.81 -14.52 -29.20
C ASN A 516 9.31 -14.18 -29.20
N GLU A 517 10.02 -14.52 -30.30
CA GLU A 517 11.44 -14.24 -30.45
C GLU A 517 11.80 -12.75 -30.24
N ASP A 518 10.95 -11.85 -30.69
CA ASP A 518 11.18 -10.42 -30.53
C ASP A 518 11.13 -9.95 -29.06
N ASP A 519 10.24 -10.54 -28.24
CA ASP A 519 10.14 -10.23 -26.82
C ASP A 519 11.40 -10.68 -26.08
N LEU A 520 11.96 -11.83 -26.46
CA LEU A 520 13.23 -12.33 -25.94
C LEU A 520 14.41 -11.43 -26.32
N ILE A 521 14.43 -10.95 -27.56
CA ILE A 521 15.46 -10.00 -28.01
C ILE A 521 15.41 -8.69 -27.21
N ILE A 522 14.22 -8.19 -26.85
CA ILE A 522 14.06 -7.00 -26.02
C ILE A 522 14.69 -7.19 -24.63
N VAL A 523 14.43 -8.32 -23.97
CA VAL A 523 15.00 -8.61 -22.64
C VAL A 523 16.50 -8.86 -22.73
N LYS A 524 16.96 -9.62 -23.72
CA LYS A 524 18.40 -9.85 -23.99
C LYS A 524 19.15 -8.55 -24.21
N SER A 525 18.61 -7.68 -25.04
CA SER A 525 19.18 -6.36 -25.33
C SER A 525 19.23 -5.46 -24.07
N LEU A 526 18.22 -5.56 -23.18
CA LEU A 526 18.22 -4.87 -21.90
C LEU A 526 19.35 -5.37 -20.99
N VAL A 527 19.54 -6.69 -20.89
CA VAL A 527 20.66 -7.29 -20.12
C VAL A 527 22.01 -6.81 -20.64
N GLU A 528 22.17 -6.74 -21.96
CA GLU A 528 23.42 -6.23 -22.57
C GLU A 528 23.63 -4.73 -22.34
N ALA A 529 22.59 -3.91 -22.48
CA ALA A 529 22.68 -2.48 -22.27
C ALA A 529 23.07 -2.15 -20.81
N THR A 530 22.44 -2.85 -19.85
CA THR A 530 22.79 -2.68 -18.42
C THR A 530 24.22 -3.10 -18.12
N ARG A 531 24.73 -4.18 -18.73
CA ARG A 531 26.15 -4.57 -18.62
C ARG A 531 27.10 -3.48 -19.16
N LYS A 532 26.75 -2.86 -20.29
CA LYS A 532 27.55 -1.77 -20.87
C LYS A 532 27.58 -0.58 -19.93
N LEU A 533 26.43 -0.19 -19.40
CA LEU A 533 26.30 0.92 -18.46
C LEU A 533 27.11 0.67 -17.17
N GLU A 534 26.95 -0.50 -16.53
CA GLU A 534 27.70 -0.88 -15.33
C GLU A 534 29.22 -0.80 -15.56
N ARG A 535 29.70 -1.43 -16.63
CA ARG A 535 31.12 -1.43 -16.95
C ARG A 535 31.67 -0.02 -17.17
N ARG A 536 30.88 0.89 -17.75
CA ARG A 536 31.31 2.25 -17.98
C ARG A 536 31.34 3.06 -16.68
N ILE A 537 30.39 2.90 -15.80
CA ILE A 537 30.35 3.52 -14.48
C ILE A 537 31.51 2.98 -13.62
N GLN A 538 31.73 1.66 -13.61
CA GLN A 538 32.82 1.02 -12.86
C GLN A 538 34.20 1.43 -13.35
N ARG A 539 34.40 1.66 -14.68
CA ARG A 539 35.64 2.22 -15.22
C ARG A 539 35.88 3.65 -14.73
N GLY A 540 34.84 4.38 -14.38
CA GLY A 540 34.89 5.67 -13.68
C GLY A 540 35.25 5.60 -12.21
N GLY A 541 35.50 4.38 -11.66
CA GLY A 541 35.83 4.18 -10.24
C GLY A 541 34.61 4.18 -9.30
N ILE A 542 33.39 4.01 -9.83
CA ILE A 542 32.13 4.07 -9.07
C ILE A 542 31.50 2.67 -9.07
N ASP A 543 31.03 2.22 -7.90
CA ASP A 543 30.31 0.94 -7.82
C ASP A 543 28.98 1.02 -8.58
N ALA A 544 28.71 0.02 -9.41
CA ALA A 544 27.44 -0.09 -10.13
C ALA A 544 26.92 -1.51 -10.10
N HIS A 545 25.65 -1.66 -9.78
CA HIS A 545 24.97 -2.93 -9.64
C HIS A 545 23.62 -2.91 -10.35
N THR A 546 23.32 -3.96 -11.09
CA THR A 546 22.00 -4.16 -11.71
C THR A 546 21.33 -5.38 -11.13
N LEU A 547 20.03 -5.27 -10.82
CA LEU A 547 19.18 -6.38 -10.43
C LEU A 547 17.94 -6.41 -11.32
N MET A 548 17.73 -7.51 -12.02
CA MET A 548 16.57 -7.75 -12.86
C MET A 548 15.76 -8.91 -12.29
N PHE A 549 14.49 -8.68 -12.07
CA PHE A 549 13.55 -9.66 -11.54
C PHE A 549 12.77 -10.27 -12.71
N ILE A 550 12.96 -11.56 -12.93
CA ILE A 550 12.47 -12.29 -14.11
C ILE A 550 11.72 -13.56 -13.65
N ARG A 551 10.69 -13.96 -14.39
CA ARG A 551 10.00 -15.25 -14.18
C ARG A 551 10.91 -16.42 -14.64
N ASN A 552 10.78 -17.56 -13.97
CA ASN A 552 11.58 -18.77 -14.28
C ASN A 552 11.35 -19.24 -15.72
N ASP A 553 10.13 -19.25 -16.21
CA ASP A 553 9.78 -19.65 -17.57
C ASP A 553 10.46 -18.79 -18.63
N VAL A 554 10.41 -17.47 -18.44
CA VAL A 554 11.10 -16.49 -19.30
C VAL A 554 12.61 -16.69 -19.26
N PHE A 555 13.15 -16.94 -18.07
CA PHE A 555 14.57 -17.12 -17.88
C PHE A 555 15.10 -18.39 -18.57
N GLU A 556 14.38 -19.51 -18.52
CA GLU A 556 14.78 -20.75 -19.20
C GLU A 556 14.82 -20.58 -20.74
N ILE A 557 13.83 -19.91 -21.31
CA ILE A 557 13.81 -19.60 -22.73
C ILE A 557 14.97 -18.63 -23.10
N LEU A 558 15.23 -17.62 -22.24
CA LEU A 558 16.31 -16.66 -22.45
C LEU A 558 17.68 -17.34 -22.45
N ILE A 559 17.93 -18.28 -21.54
CA ILE A 559 19.20 -19.01 -21.43
C ILE A 559 19.45 -19.88 -22.67
N ASP A 560 18.42 -20.52 -23.22
CA ASP A 560 18.57 -21.38 -24.39
C ASP A 560 19.04 -20.61 -25.61
N GLU A 561 18.72 -19.32 -25.70
CA GLU A 561 19.16 -18.41 -26.78
C GLU A 561 20.47 -17.67 -26.49
N MET A 562 20.93 -17.62 -25.21
CA MET A 562 22.18 -16.94 -24.88
C MET A 562 23.40 -17.84 -25.15
N ALA A 563 24.38 -17.31 -25.89
CA ALA A 563 25.64 -18.01 -26.21
C ALA A 563 26.47 -18.38 -24.97
N ASP A 564 26.32 -17.65 -23.87
CA ASP A 564 27.06 -17.79 -22.63
C ASP A 564 26.21 -18.49 -21.53
N ARG A 565 25.70 -19.68 -21.81
CA ARG A 565 24.88 -20.47 -20.88
C ARG A 565 25.50 -20.54 -19.49
N GLY A 566 24.85 -20.00 -18.48
CA GLY A 566 25.18 -20.21 -17.06
C GLY A 566 26.25 -19.27 -16.47
N LYS A 567 26.79 -18.29 -17.20
CA LYS A 567 27.78 -17.34 -16.67
C LYS A 567 27.17 -16.14 -15.93
N GLU A 568 25.87 -15.88 -16.07
CA GLU A 568 25.22 -14.81 -15.32
C GLU A 568 25.01 -15.18 -13.85
N PRO A 569 25.51 -14.35 -12.93
CA PRO A 569 25.26 -14.56 -11.51
C PRO A 569 23.78 -14.35 -11.21
N LYS A 570 23.13 -15.43 -10.78
CA LYS A 570 21.69 -15.44 -10.46
C LYS A 570 21.41 -15.85 -9.03
N ALA A 571 20.31 -15.38 -8.50
CA ALA A 571 19.64 -15.92 -7.32
C ALA A 571 18.32 -16.54 -7.73
N LEU A 572 18.09 -17.76 -7.31
CA LEU A 572 16.79 -18.44 -7.44
C LEU A 572 15.95 -18.08 -6.21
N LEU A 573 14.74 -17.63 -6.44
CA LEU A 573 13.77 -17.30 -5.41
C LEU A 573 12.71 -18.41 -5.38
N ASP A 574 13.14 -19.60 -5.01
CA ASP A 574 12.30 -20.77 -4.92
C ASP A 574 12.24 -21.27 -3.47
N TRP A 575 11.03 -21.55 -3.03
CA TRP A 575 10.74 -22.02 -1.68
C TRP A 575 10.63 -23.55 -1.75
N THR A 576 11.70 -24.24 -1.34
CA THR A 576 11.78 -25.71 -1.36
C THR A 576 11.78 -26.32 0.04
N ASP A 577 11.79 -25.49 1.07
CA ASP A 577 11.82 -25.89 2.47
C ASP A 577 10.55 -25.39 3.18
N SER A 578 9.73 -26.31 3.67
CA SER A 578 8.50 -26.03 4.43
C SER A 578 8.76 -25.20 5.68
N GLU A 579 9.93 -25.35 6.30
CA GLU A 579 10.28 -24.59 7.50
C GLU A 579 10.42 -23.09 7.22
N LEU A 580 10.96 -22.72 6.06
CA LEU A 580 11.02 -21.31 5.65
C LEU A 580 9.63 -20.70 5.48
N LEU A 581 8.67 -21.48 5.00
CA LEU A 581 7.27 -21.05 4.86
C LEU A 581 6.59 -20.89 6.23
N ARG A 582 6.86 -21.80 7.18
CA ARG A 582 6.40 -21.65 8.58
C ARG A 582 6.96 -20.40 9.23
N GLN A 583 8.26 -20.14 9.05
CA GLN A 583 8.90 -18.92 9.56
C GLN A 583 8.34 -17.65 8.93
N LEU A 584 7.97 -17.68 7.66
CA LEU A 584 7.30 -16.56 6.99
C LEU A 584 5.94 -16.26 7.64
N ILE A 585 5.12 -17.30 7.86
CA ILE A 585 3.82 -17.17 8.54
C ILE A 585 4.00 -16.65 9.97
N LEU A 586 4.94 -17.22 10.73
CA LEU A 586 5.23 -16.79 12.10
C LEU A 586 5.59 -15.31 12.16
N ARG A 587 6.49 -14.83 11.31
CA ARG A 587 6.90 -13.41 11.29
C ARG A 587 5.76 -12.47 10.96
N ARG A 588 4.92 -12.83 9.98
CA ARG A 588 3.74 -12.04 9.61
C ARG A 588 2.75 -11.95 10.76
N ALA A 589 2.39 -13.10 11.33
CA ALA A 589 1.47 -13.17 12.46
C ALA A 589 2.02 -12.43 13.69
N SER A 590 3.31 -12.56 14.01
CA SER A 590 3.94 -11.87 15.14
C SER A 590 3.95 -10.36 14.98
N TYR A 591 4.10 -9.85 13.76
CA TYR A 591 4.06 -8.41 13.50
C TYR A 591 2.67 -7.81 13.73
N HIS A 592 1.61 -8.51 13.31
CA HIS A 592 0.23 -8.05 13.43
C HIS A 592 -0.41 -8.40 14.79
N SER A 593 0.26 -9.22 15.61
CA SER A 593 -0.19 -9.62 16.95
C SER A 593 0.44 -8.72 18.02
N GLU A 594 -0.34 -8.26 18.98
CA GLU A 594 0.15 -7.54 20.17
C GLU A 594 0.85 -8.45 21.20
N SER A 595 0.85 -9.78 20.98
CA SER A 595 1.43 -10.79 21.88
C SER A 595 2.75 -11.33 21.33
N GLU A 596 3.76 -11.50 22.19
CA GLU A 596 4.97 -12.24 21.85
C GLU A 596 4.64 -13.72 21.54
N ILE A 597 4.96 -14.15 20.34
CA ILE A 597 4.74 -15.51 19.86
C ILE A 597 6.11 -16.21 19.79
N ASP A 598 6.33 -17.17 20.68
CA ASP A 598 7.63 -17.81 20.85
C ASP A 598 8.00 -18.78 19.72
N SER A 599 7.03 -19.46 19.12
CA SER A 599 7.26 -20.46 18.07
C SER A 599 6.07 -20.63 17.14
N PHE A 600 6.34 -21.16 15.94
CA PHE A 600 5.29 -21.48 14.98
C PHE A 600 4.29 -22.51 15.54
N ASP A 601 4.77 -23.54 16.21
CA ASP A 601 3.90 -24.60 16.76
C ASP A 601 2.94 -24.04 17.82
N SER A 602 3.44 -23.13 18.67
CA SER A 602 2.61 -22.46 19.68
C SER A 602 1.52 -21.60 19.04
N LEU A 603 1.88 -20.85 17.99
CA LEU A 603 0.92 -20.05 17.21
C LEU A 603 -0.12 -20.97 16.54
N TRP A 604 0.36 -22.00 15.82
CA TRP A 604 -0.49 -22.83 15.00
C TRP A 604 -1.52 -23.61 15.84
N ALA A 605 -1.10 -24.11 17.00
CA ALA A 605 -2.00 -24.79 17.95
C ALA A 605 -3.13 -23.89 18.47
N GLN A 606 -2.95 -22.58 18.49
CA GLN A 606 -3.97 -21.62 18.92
C GLN A 606 -4.98 -21.29 17.82
N VAL A 607 -4.55 -21.26 16.56
CA VAL A 607 -5.35 -20.75 15.44
C VAL A 607 -5.93 -21.85 14.55
N CYS A 608 -5.41 -23.07 14.59
CA CYS A 608 -5.82 -24.16 13.69
C CYS A 608 -5.87 -25.51 14.43
N VAL A 609 -6.67 -26.45 13.91
CA VAL A 609 -6.62 -27.86 14.32
C VAL A 609 -5.27 -28.48 13.92
N SER A 610 -4.76 -29.38 14.75
CA SER A 610 -3.42 -29.93 14.55
C SER A 610 -3.30 -30.89 13.37
N HIS A 611 -4.34 -31.67 13.05
CA HIS A 611 -4.33 -32.69 12.01
C HIS A 611 -5.62 -32.68 11.18
N ILE A 612 -5.45 -32.99 9.90
CA ILE A 612 -6.53 -33.19 8.92
C ILE A 612 -6.23 -34.48 8.14
N ARG A 613 -7.18 -35.43 8.11
CA ARG A 613 -7.04 -36.68 7.34
C ARG A 613 -5.76 -37.46 7.60
N GLY A 614 -5.19 -37.33 8.82
CA GLY A 614 -3.95 -37.99 9.22
C GLY A 614 -2.67 -37.23 8.92
N GLU A 615 -2.75 -36.08 8.24
CA GLU A 615 -1.63 -35.18 7.97
C GLU A 615 -1.60 -34.02 8.98
N GLU A 616 -0.42 -33.50 9.32
CA GLU A 616 -0.27 -32.27 10.10
C GLU A 616 -0.78 -31.09 9.28
N THR A 617 -1.61 -30.22 9.88
CA THR A 617 -2.40 -29.23 9.14
C THR A 617 -1.55 -28.17 8.45
N SER A 618 -0.44 -27.74 9.05
CA SER A 618 0.41 -26.75 8.41
C SER A 618 1.12 -27.33 7.18
N GLN A 619 1.58 -28.59 7.26
CA GLN A 619 2.16 -29.28 6.12
C GLN A 619 1.14 -29.52 5.02
N TYR A 620 -0.08 -29.94 5.40
CA TYR A 620 -1.21 -30.10 4.47
C TYR A 620 -1.49 -28.85 3.65
N LEU A 621 -1.48 -27.66 4.27
CA LEU A 621 -1.70 -26.39 3.58
C LEU A 621 -0.48 -25.95 2.76
N ILE A 622 0.74 -26.18 3.27
CA ILE A 622 1.99 -25.86 2.56
C ILE A 622 2.07 -26.64 1.25
N ASP A 623 1.82 -27.96 1.28
CA ASP A 623 1.88 -28.81 0.08
C ASP A 623 0.88 -28.35 -0.98
N ARG A 624 -0.34 -27.96 -0.54
CA ARG A 624 -1.39 -27.44 -1.42
C ARG A 624 -1.19 -25.98 -1.87
N SER A 625 -0.28 -25.27 -1.27
CA SER A 625 0.14 -23.93 -1.72
C SER A 625 1.15 -23.97 -2.87
N MET A 626 1.53 -25.18 -3.35
CA MET A 626 2.56 -25.39 -4.37
C MET A 626 3.91 -24.78 -3.98
N MET A 627 4.23 -24.72 -2.68
CA MET A 627 5.43 -24.10 -2.12
C MET A 627 5.59 -22.62 -2.54
N ARG A 628 4.51 -21.88 -2.71
CA ARG A 628 4.53 -20.45 -3.06
C ARG A 628 4.01 -19.59 -1.90
N PRO A 629 4.78 -18.66 -1.37
CA PRO A 629 4.40 -17.81 -0.24
C PRO A 629 3.05 -17.11 -0.43
N ARG A 630 2.81 -16.54 -1.61
CA ARG A 630 1.55 -15.86 -1.94
C ARG A 630 0.36 -16.81 -1.81
N TYR A 631 0.47 -18.00 -2.39
CA TYR A 631 -0.61 -18.98 -2.37
C TYR A 631 -0.87 -19.53 -0.96
N LEU A 632 0.20 -19.70 -0.15
CA LEU A 632 0.04 -20.12 1.23
C LEU A 632 -0.71 -19.07 2.06
N ILE A 633 -0.36 -17.79 1.90
CA ILE A 633 -1.04 -16.68 2.59
C ILE A 633 -2.50 -16.61 2.15
N ASP A 634 -2.79 -16.69 0.85
CA ASP A 634 -4.15 -16.67 0.31
C ASP A 634 -4.97 -17.84 0.84
N LEU A 635 -4.41 -19.05 0.80
CA LEU A 635 -5.09 -20.26 1.30
C LEU A 635 -5.42 -20.14 2.80
N ILE A 636 -4.47 -19.75 3.63
CA ILE A 636 -4.70 -19.58 5.06
C ILE A 636 -5.75 -18.48 5.31
N ASN A 637 -5.69 -17.37 4.57
CA ASN A 637 -6.66 -16.29 4.68
C ASN A 637 -8.07 -16.73 4.30
N HIS A 638 -8.24 -17.58 3.28
CA HIS A 638 -9.54 -18.18 2.93
C HIS A 638 -10.06 -19.08 4.05
N CYS A 639 -9.23 -19.97 4.59
CA CYS A 639 -9.60 -20.85 5.71
C CYS A 639 -9.98 -20.03 6.97
N ARG A 640 -9.15 -19.04 7.30
CA ARG A 640 -9.41 -18.10 8.41
C ARG A 640 -10.72 -17.34 8.22
N GLY A 641 -10.94 -16.80 7.01
CA GLY A 641 -12.16 -16.05 6.70
C GLY A 641 -13.42 -16.88 6.87
N MET A 642 -13.39 -18.17 6.49
CA MET A 642 -14.51 -19.09 6.70
C MET A 642 -14.75 -19.35 8.19
N ALA A 643 -13.70 -19.61 8.97
CA ALA A 643 -13.82 -19.84 10.41
C ALA A 643 -14.38 -18.62 11.15
N ILE A 644 -13.88 -17.40 10.85
CA ILE A 644 -14.39 -16.16 11.44
C ILE A 644 -15.84 -15.92 11.05
N THR A 645 -16.21 -16.14 9.78
CA THR A 645 -17.60 -15.98 9.30
C THR A 645 -18.56 -16.90 10.04
N LEU A 646 -18.10 -18.09 10.43
CA LEU A 646 -18.89 -19.07 11.20
C LEU A 646 -18.78 -18.87 12.73
N GLY A 647 -18.06 -17.83 13.19
CA GLY A 647 -17.90 -17.50 14.61
C GLY A 647 -17.04 -18.51 15.38
N ARG A 648 -16.12 -19.19 14.73
CA ARG A 648 -15.21 -20.18 15.34
C ARG A 648 -13.98 -19.51 15.93
N GLU A 649 -13.44 -20.07 16.99
CA GLU A 649 -12.23 -19.60 17.66
C GLU A 649 -10.94 -20.14 17.01
N ARG A 650 -11.05 -21.21 16.20
CA ARG A 650 -9.96 -21.87 15.47
C ARG A 650 -10.46 -22.29 14.11
N ILE A 651 -9.51 -22.36 13.16
CA ILE A 651 -9.74 -22.97 11.84
C ILE A 651 -9.95 -24.48 12.03
N ASP A 652 -11.10 -24.98 11.64
CA ASP A 652 -11.48 -26.38 11.72
C ASP A 652 -11.36 -27.06 10.34
N VAL A 653 -11.47 -28.39 10.30
CA VAL A 653 -11.40 -29.20 9.07
C VAL A 653 -12.42 -28.71 8.01
N ASP A 654 -13.65 -28.41 8.42
CA ASP A 654 -14.70 -27.89 7.54
C ASP A 654 -14.36 -26.51 6.95
N ASP A 655 -13.65 -25.65 7.70
CA ASP A 655 -13.19 -24.34 7.22
C ASP A 655 -12.05 -24.49 6.23
N ILE A 656 -11.16 -25.48 6.45
CA ILE A 656 -10.08 -25.80 5.52
C ILE A 656 -10.67 -26.32 4.21
N ASP A 657 -11.64 -27.25 4.27
CA ASP A 657 -12.26 -27.78 3.06
C ASP A 657 -12.98 -26.68 2.25
N LYS A 658 -13.68 -25.76 2.91
CA LYS A 658 -14.32 -24.61 2.25
C LYS A 658 -13.29 -23.60 1.70
N GLY A 659 -12.26 -23.30 2.49
CA GLY A 659 -11.16 -22.42 2.06
C GLY A 659 -10.41 -23.00 0.87
N MET A 660 -10.16 -24.32 0.87
CA MET A 660 -9.56 -25.04 -0.24
C MET A 660 -10.40 -24.98 -1.52
N ASN A 661 -11.72 -25.07 -1.44
CA ASN A 661 -12.60 -24.95 -2.61
C ASN A 661 -12.46 -23.57 -3.28
N ILE A 662 -12.46 -22.49 -2.48
CA ILE A 662 -12.27 -21.13 -2.99
C ILE A 662 -10.87 -20.99 -3.61
N PHE A 663 -9.85 -21.35 -2.85
CA PHE A 663 -8.46 -21.28 -3.29
C PHE A 663 -8.19 -22.07 -4.56
N SER A 664 -8.70 -23.29 -4.67
CA SER A 664 -8.53 -24.16 -5.83
C SER A 664 -9.15 -23.55 -7.11
N SER A 665 -10.29 -22.88 -6.98
CA SER A 665 -10.94 -22.19 -8.11
C SER A 665 -10.12 -20.98 -8.56
N ASP A 666 -9.63 -20.17 -7.62
CA ASP A 666 -8.77 -19.03 -7.92
C ASP A 666 -7.43 -19.49 -8.53
N LEU A 667 -6.90 -20.61 -8.05
CA LEU A 667 -5.65 -21.19 -8.54
C LEU A 667 -5.76 -21.69 -9.98
N ILE A 668 -6.88 -22.31 -10.36
CA ILE A 668 -7.14 -22.70 -11.77
C ILE A 668 -7.13 -21.48 -12.67
N ALA A 669 -7.84 -20.42 -12.30
CA ALA A 669 -7.88 -19.18 -13.08
C ALA A 669 -6.48 -18.53 -13.21
N ASP A 670 -5.72 -18.45 -12.11
CA ASP A 670 -4.37 -17.92 -12.11
C ASP A 670 -3.42 -18.74 -12.99
N LEU A 671 -3.49 -20.08 -12.91
CA LEU A 671 -2.64 -20.96 -13.69
C LEU A 671 -3.04 -21.00 -15.18
N SER A 672 -4.32 -20.94 -15.49
CA SER A 672 -4.80 -20.81 -16.88
C SER A 672 -4.19 -19.58 -17.57
N HIS A 673 -4.12 -18.46 -16.86
CA HIS A 673 -3.43 -17.26 -17.37
C HIS A 673 -1.92 -17.45 -17.53
N GLU A 674 -1.25 -18.17 -16.59
CA GLU A 674 0.19 -18.47 -16.73
C GLU A 674 0.45 -19.40 -17.93
N ILE A 675 -0.41 -20.40 -18.18
CA ILE A 675 -0.32 -21.31 -19.32
C ILE A 675 -0.56 -20.55 -20.63
N ARG A 676 -1.57 -19.69 -20.68
CA ARG A 676 -1.87 -18.85 -21.87
C ARG A 676 -0.68 -17.97 -22.27
N ASP A 677 0.09 -17.45 -21.31
CA ASP A 677 1.27 -16.63 -21.59
C ASP A 677 2.33 -17.42 -22.41
N VAL A 678 2.40 -18.74 -22.26
CA VAL A 678 3.37 -19.62 -22.93
C VAL A 678 2.74 -20.39 -24.09
N TYR A 679 1.50 -20.82 -23.93
CA TYR A 679 0.72 -21.56 -24.91
C TYR A 679 -0.67 -20.93 -25.07
N PRO A 680 -0.84 -19.99 -26.01
CA PRO A 680 -2.05 -19.16 -26.11
C PRO A 680 -3.37 -19.90 -26.31
N GLN A 681 -3.33 -21.12 -26.87
CA GLN A 681 -4.50 -21.96 -27.10
C GLN A 681 -4.88 -22.79 -25.86
N GLY A 682 -4.09 -22.70 -24.78
CA GLY A 682 -4.23 -23.52 -23.58
C GLY A 682 -4.99 -22.87 -22.42
N GLU A 683 -5.71 -21.78 -22.64
CA GLU A 683 -6.40 -21.04 -21.55
C GLU A 683 -7.40 -21.93 -20.79
N ASP A 684 -8.16 -22.78 -21.50
CA ASP A 684 -9.20 -23.63 -20.92
C ASP A 684 -8.76 -25.08 -20.67
N ILE A 685 -7.50 -25.39 -20.90
CA ILE A 685 -7.02 -26.78 -20.89
C ILE A 685 -7.16 -27.47 -19.53
N LEU A 686 -7.08 -26.72 -18.43
CA LEU A 686 -7.21 -27.29 -17.09
C LEU A 686 -8.61 -27.82 -16.81
N TYR A 687 -9.62 -27.33 -17.50
CA TYR A 687 -11.00 -27.76 -17.32
C TYR A 687 -11.30 -29.14 -17.97
N SER A 688 -10.46 -29.61 -18.90
CA SER A 688 -10.60 -30.97 -19.47
C SER A 688 -10.28 -32.08 -18.46
N PHE A 689 -9.70 -31.74 -17.31
CA PHE A 689 -9.41 -32.67 -16.23
C PHE A 689 -10.55 -32.81 -15.21
N ILE A 690 -11.69 -32.15 -15.39
CA ILE A 690 -12.85 -32.23 -14.48
C ILE A 690 -13.34 -33.68 -14.37
N GLY A 691 -13.40 -34.18 -13.12
CA GLY A 691 -13.94 -35.50 -12.82
C GLY A 691 -13.05 -36.69 -13.20
N LEU A 692 -11.81 -36.45 -13.63
CA LEU A 692 -10.83 -37.52 -13.86
C LEU A 692 -10.29 -38.07 -12.51
N ASP A 693 -9.59 -39.21 -12.59
CA ASP A 693 -8.84 -39.72 -11.44
C ASP A 693 -7.61 -38.82 -11.16
N HIS A 694 -7.18 -38.75 -9.90
CA HIS A 694 -6.00 -37.97 -9.54
C HIS A 694 -4.70 -38.56 -10.09
N GLU A 695 -4.63 -39.86 -10.32
CA GLU A 695 -3.52 -40.55 -10.99
C GLU A 695 -3.90 -40.92 -12.43
N LEU A 696 -3.06 -40.55 -13.38
CA LEU A 696 -3.30 -40.72 -14.80
C LEU A 696 -2.21 -41.57 -15.45
N SER A 697 -2.60 -42.41 -16.38
CA SER A 697 -1.70 -43.03 -17.37
C SER A 697 -1.37 -42.02 -18.49
N ASP A 698 -0.34 -42.31 -19.28
CA ASP A 698 0.00 -41.45 -20.44
C ASP A 698 -1.16 -41.41 -21.44
N ASP A 699 -1.88 -42.52 -21.64
CA ASP A 699 -3.02 -42.60 -22.54
C ASP A 699 -4.23 -41.76 -22.04
N GLU A 700 -4.57 -41.86 -20.75
CA GLU A 700 -5.64 -41.05 -20.15
C GLU A 700 -5.33 -39.56 -20.21
N LEU A 701 -4.06 -39.17 -19.96
CA LEU A 701 -3.61 -37.78 -20.08
C LEU A 701 -3.77 -37.26 -21.49
N ARG A 702 -3.35 -38.04 -22.50
CA ARG A 702 -3.51 -37.65 -23.92
C ARG A 702 -4.98 -37.57 -24.37
N VAL A 703 -5.83 -38.41 -23.83
CA VAL A 703 -7.29 -38.32 -24.08
C VAL A 703 -7.82 -36.99 -23.53
N ALA A 704 -7.46 -36.60 -22.31
CA ALA A 704 -7.86 -35.32 -21.72
C ALA A 704 -7.39 -34.11 -22.56
N LEU A 705 -6.16 -34.18 -23.11
CA LEU A 705 -5.64 -33.15 -24.00
C LEU A 705 -6.38 -33.08 -25.34
N LYS A 706 -6.79 -34.21 -25.88
CA LYS A 706 -7.62 -34.28 -27.12
C LYS A 706 -9.00 -33.72 -26.88
N ASP A 707 -9.61 -33.98 -25.74
CA ASP A 707 -10.90 -33.41 -25.35
C ASP A 707 -10.84 -31.87 -25.26
N ALA A 708 -9.64 -31.32 -24.98
CA ALA A 708 -9.36 -29.89 -25.02
C ALA A 708 -8.95 -29.39 -26.44
N GLU A 709 -9.17 -30.18 -27.51
CA GLU A 709 -8.83 -29.82 -28.88
C GLU A 709 -7.33 -29.51 -29.11
N VAL A 710 -6.41 -30.08 -28.31
CA VAL A 710 -4.97 -29.92 -28.48
C VAL A 710 -4.47 -30.75 -29.66
N PRO A 711 -3.72 -30.15 -30.61
CA PRO A 711 -3.12 -30.90 -31.72
C PRO A 711 -2.12 -31.96 -31.22
N ASP A 712 -2.11 -33.14 -31.84
CA ASP A 712 -1.21 -34.25 -31.49
C ASP A 712 0.28 -33.86 -31.49
N CYS A 713 0.69 -32.91 -32.35
CA CYS A 713 2.05 -32.38 -32.39
C CYS A 713 2.44 -31.55 -31.16
N ASP A 714 1.49 -31.01 -30.42
CA ASP A 714 1.69 -30.10 -29.30
C ASP A 714 1.54 -30.80 -27.92
N GLU A 715 0.98 -32.04 -27.90
CA GLU A 715 0.70 -32.78 -26.67
C GLU A 715 1.93 -32.90 -25.74
N ASP A 716 3.10 -33.32 -26.25
CA ASP A 716 4.30 -33.49 -25.48
C ASP A 716 4.85 -32.16 -24.95
N HIS A 717 4.69 -31.09 -25.73
CA HIS A 717 5.07 -29.74 -25.28
C HIS A 717 4.19 -29.30 -24.13
N LEU A 718 2.89 -29.52 -24.24
CA LEU A 718 1.94 -29.12 -23.23
C LEU A 718 2.05 -29.94 -21.94
N ILE A 719 2.33 -31.25 -22.04
CA ILE A 719 2.64 -32.07 -20.87
C ILE A 719 3.84 -31.48 -20.10
N LYS A 720 4.88 -31.04 -20.80
CA LYS A 720 6.04 -30.36 -20.16
C LYS A 720 5.64 -29.07 -19.48
N ILE A 721 4.76 -28.28 -20.09
CA ILE A 721 4.23 -27.04 -19.50
C ILE A 721 3.44 -27.37 -18.21
N LEU A 722 2.54 -28.35 -18.24
CA LEU A 722 1.75 -28.74 -17.06
C LEU A 722 2.62 -29.27 -15.91
N LEU A 723 3.67 -30.04 -16.25
CA LEU A 723 4.69 -30.47 -15.26
C LEU A 723 5.49 -29.29 -14.72
N TRP A 724 5.91 -28.36 -15.57
CA TRP A 724 6.68 -27.19 -15.20
C TRP A 724 5.91 -26.26 -14.25
N TYR A 725 4.63 -26.06 -14.49
CA TYR A 725 3.81 -25.26 -13.61
C TYR A 725 3.35 -25.98 -12.35
N GLY A 726 3.59 -27.30 -12.25
CA GLY A 726 3.25 -28.11 -11.10
C GLY A 726 1.76 -28.47 -10.99
N PHE A 727 1.02 -28.35 -12.10
CA PHE A 727 -0.33 -28.93 -12.23
C PHE A 727 -0.24 -30.46 -12.24
N LEU A 728 0.69 -30.99 -13.01
CA LEU A 728 1.05 -32.41 -13.02
C LEU A 728 2.32 -32.66 -12.25
N GLY A 729 2.38 -33.79 -11.57
CA GLY A 729 3.60 -34.41 -11.03
C GLY A 729 3.83 -35.78 -11.66
N CYS A 730 4.99 -36.37 -11.41
CA CYS A 730 5.31 -37.74 -11.78
C CYS A 730 5.34 -38.62 -10.53
N LEU A 731 4.91 -39.87 -10.66
CA LEU A 731 5.06 -40.85 -9.58
C LEU A 731 6.47 -41.46 -9.64
N ASP A 732 7.14 -41.57 -8.50
CA ASP A 732 8.44 -42.26 -8.41
C ASP A 732 8.28 -43.79 -8.35
N ASP A 733 9.39 -44.53 -8.24
CA ASP A 733 9.37 -46.01 -8.21
C ASP A 733 8.57 -46.59 -7.03
N SER A 734 8.42 -45.82 -5.93
CA SER A 734 7.65 -46.20 -4.74
C SER A 734 6.17 -45.84 -4.88
N GLY A 735 5.78 -45.04 -5.86
CA GLY A 735 4.42 -44.52 -6.04
C GLY A 735 4.21 -43.17 -5.37
N GLU A 736 5.26 -42.54 -4.86
CA GLU A 736 5.16 -41.21 -4.27
C GLU A 736 5.14 -40.14 -5.33
N PRO A 737 4.28 -39.14 -5.20
CA PRO A 737 4.22 -38.02 -6.14
C PRO A 737 5.45 -37.13 -6.04
N LYS A 738 6.01 -36.74 -7.17
CA LYS A 738 7.11 -35.76 -7.29
C LYS A 738 6.68 -34.64 -8.22
N PHE A 739 6.60 -33.45 -7.67
CA PHE A 739 6.32 -32.23 -8.40
C PHE A 739 7.61 -31.48 -8.72
N ILE A 740 7.51 -30.45 -9.54
CA ILE A 740 8.68 -29.67 -9.98
C ILE A 740 9.42 -28.99 -8.81
N HIS A 741 8.72 -28.63 -7.75
CA HIS A 741 9.33 -28.04 -6.55
C HIS A 741 10.12 -29.06 -5.72
N ASP A 742 9.73 -30.35 -5.73
CA ASP A 742 10.45 -31.42 -5.02
C ASP A 742 11.79 -31.75 -5.66
N VAL A 743 11.95 -31.43 -6.93
CA VAL A 743 13.20 -31.63 -7.70
C VAL A 743 13.96 -30.33 -7.91
N ALA A 744 13.76 -29.33 -7.06
CA ALA A 744 14.39 -28.01 -7.11
C ALA A 744 14.31 -27.36 -8.51
N TYR A 745 13.14 -27.48 -9.13
CA TYR A 745 12.83 -26.94 -10.47
C TYR A 745 13.75 -27.46 -11.59
N ASN A 746 14.22 -28.69 -11.47
CA ASN A 746 14.99 -29.33 -12.52
C ASN A 746 14.09 -30.24 -13.39
N PRO A 747 13.67 -29.81 -14.59
CA PRO A 747 12.76 -30.58 -15.44
C PRO A 747 13.36 -31.91 -15.88
N LYS A 748 14.70 -31.99 -16.05
CA LYS A 748 15.39 -33.22 -16.45
C LYS A 748 15.30 -34.30 -15.37
N LEU A 749 15.27 -33.92 -14.09
CA LEU A 749 15.05 -34.89 -13.01
C LEU A 749 13.61 -35.39 -13.01
N LEU A 750 12.65 -34.52 -13.25
CA LEU A 750 11.24 -34.91 -13.35
C LEU A 750 11.01 -35.85 -14.55
N ASP A 751 11.58 -35.53 -15.70
CA ASP A 751 11.56 -36.39 -16.89
C ASP A 751 12.22 -37.77 -16.59
N ALA A 752 13.28 -37.82 -15.78
CA ALA A 752 13.92 -39.07 -15.40
C ALA A 752 12.98 -39.93 -14.55
N TYR A 753 12.23 -39.38 -13.61
CA TYR A 753 11.18 -40.10 -12.86
C TYR A 753 10.09 -40.63 -13.79
N LYS A 754 9.54 -39.77 -14.67
CA LYS A 754 8.58 -40.15 -15.70
C LYS A 754 9.07 -41.37 -16.53
N ASN A 755 10.29 -41.30 -17.05
CA ASN A 755 10.84 -42.33 -17.94
C ASN A 755 11.10 -43.68 -17.23
N ARG A 756 11.46 -43.65 -15.95
CA ARG A 756 11.61 -44.86 -15.14
C ARG A 756 10.28 -45.58 -14.97
N ARG A 757 9.21 -44.82 -14.74
CA ARG A 757 7.87 -45.37 -14.50
C ARG A 757 7.02 -45.59 -15.75
N ALA A 758 7.49 -45.22 -16.94
CA ALA A 758 6.76 -45.36 -18.21
C ALA A 758 6.28 -46.80 -18.52
N ARG A 759 6.73 -47.81 -17.77
CA ARG A 759 6.29 -49.22 -17.86
C ARG A 759 5.11 -49.54 -16.93
N HIS A 760 4.67 -48.62 -16.07
CA HIS A 760 3.59 -48.79 -15.11
C HIS A 760 2.29 -48.18 -15.67
N ALA A 761 1.15 -48.70 -15.19
CA ALA A 761 -0.16 -48.28 -15.71
C ALA A 761 -0.45 -46.78 -15.44
N LYS A 762 0.02 -46.23 -14.32
CA LYS A 762 -0.15 -44.82 -13.96
C LYS A 762 1.20 -44.15 -13.69
N SER A 763 1.47 -43.03 -14.31
CA SER A 763 2.75 -42.33 -14.29
C SER A 763 2.67 -40.89 -13.88
N PHE A 764 1.49 -40.26 -13.97
CA PHE A 764 1.25 -38.88 -13.65
C PHE A 764 0.28 -38.74 -12.48
N VAL A 765 0.38 -37.63 -11.78
CA VAL A 765 -0.55 -37.27 -10.72
C VAL A 765 -0.93 -35.80 -10.83
N ILE A 766 -2.23 -35.48 -10.66
CA ILE A 766 -2.72 -34.10 -10.59
C ILE A 766 -2.45 -33.59 -9.19
N SER A 767 -1.90 -32.38 -9.08
CA SER A 767 -1.60 -31.76 -7.78
C SER A 767 -2.86 -31.63 -6.91
N PRO A 768 -2.78 -32.01 -5.62
CA PRO A 768 -3.91 -31.93 -4.67
C PRO A 768 -4.48 -30.51 -4.51
N ALA A 769 -3.73 -29.48 -4.88
CA ALA A 769 -4.20 -28.09 -4.89
C ALA A 769 -5.41 -27.86 -5.81
N PHE A 770 -5.56 -28.65 -6.86
CA PHE A 770 -6.61 -28.49 -7.89
C PHE A 770 -7.80 -29.42 -7.71
N TRP A 771 -7.69 -30.45 -6.86
CA TRP A 771 -8.74 -31.49 -6.73
C TRP A 771 -10.11 -30.91 -6.39
N PRO A 772 -10.24 -29.95 -5.42
CA PRO A 772 -11.57 -29.43 -5.08
C PRO A 772 -12.30 -28.77 -6.25
N ALA A 773 -11.63 -27.94 -7.01
CA ALA A 773 -12.26 -27.23 -8.13
C ALA A 773 -12.52 -28.11 -9.36
N LEU A 774 -11.72 -29.17 -9.55
CA LEU A 774 -11.88 -30.15 -10.64
C LEU A 774 -12.80 -31.31 -10.25
N GLY A 775 -13.33 -31.37 -9.01
CA GLY A 775 -14.17 -32.46 -8.54
C GLY A 775 -13.46 -33.81 -8.49
N ILE A 776 -12.12 -33.80 -8.34
CA ILE A 776 -11.26 -34.99 -8.18
C ILE A 776 -11.37 -35.48 -6.76
N LYS A 777 -11.52 -36.80 -6.58
CA LYS A 777 -11.72 -37.43 -5.28
C LYS A 777 -10.47 -38.15 -4.77
#